data_838e554b432f5e516d5bdc984bda6d08
#
_entry.id   838e554b432f5e516d5bdc984bda6d08
#
_cell.length_a   1.000
_cell.length_b   1.000
_cell.length_c   1.000
_cell.angle_alpha   90.00
_cell.angle_beta   90.00
_cell.angle_gamma   90.00
#
_symmetry.space_group_name_H-M   'P 1'
#
loop_
_entity.id
_entity.type
_entity.pdbx_description
1 polymer ?
#
loop_
_entity_poly.entity_id
_entity_poly.type
_entity_poly.pdbx_seq_one_letter_code
_entity_poly.pdbx_strand_id
1 'polypeptide(L)'
;MYKVHEVDLEKTMKDSYIDYAMSVIASRALPDVRDGLKPVQRRVLYSMIELNNGPDKPHRKCARIVGDTMGKYHPHGDSSIYGALVNMAQEWSTRYPLVDGHGNFGSVDGDGAAAMRYTEARLSKISMEMLADINKDTVDFQPNFDETEREPVVLPSRYPNLLVNGTSGIAVGMATNIPPHNLREVVDAVVKIIDNIIEEQRETTMEEILDIVKGPDFPTGATILGRRGIEEAYRTGRGKIRVRAVTNIETLPNGKSRIIVTELPYLVNKARLISKIAELVRDKKIDGITDLNDHSSREGMRICIDLRKDANANVVLNLLYKHTQLQDTFGVNMLSLIPNNGSLEPKVLNLKQMLEYYLAHQEDVVTRRTKYDLNKARERAHILEGLLKALDNIDEVIRIIRASQNVQIAKQELMDRFELTDVQAQAIVDMRLRALTGLEREKLEAEYADLMEKIRKYEAILADRSLLLRVIREEILAIAEKYGDDRKTSIGYDVYDISTEDLIPRENTVITMTKLGYIKRMTVDNFRSQNRGGRGIKGMQTLEDDYIEELLMTTTHHYLMFFTNTGRVYRLKAYEIPEAGRTARGTAIINLLQLMPGECITAVIPLRKFEDGHYLMMATKNGLVKKTPIKEYANVRKNGLAAITLRDDDELIEVKLTDDKKDIILVTKDGMCIRFKETDVRSTGRTSMGVRGMNIDDGDEVVAMQLNSQGDCLLIVSANGMGKRTSMGEFTCQNRGGKGVKCYKITEKTGDVIGARAVNEDNEVMLITTEGIIIRIACADISILGRITSGVKLINLTEGVTVASVAKVRDKEEKDTNAQQAAVEITDSAETEESDQPTDQETQDENRGEEE
;
A
#
# COMPACT_ATOMS: atom_id res chain seq x y z
N MET A 1 -54.81 38.12 -19.12
CA MET A 1 -53.40 38.57 -19.25
C MET A 1 -52.55 37.58 -18.49
N TYR A 2 -51.77 36.75 -19.18
CA TYR A 2 -50.78 35.90 -18.51
C TYR A 2 -49.64 36.80 -18.00
N LYS A 3 -49.34 36.72 -16.69
CA LYS A 3 -48.26 37.47 -16.08
C LYS A 3 -46.93 36.75 -16.50
N VAL A 4 -46.14 37.35 -17.35
CA VAL A 4 -44.81 36.86 -17.69
C VAL A 4 -43.90 37.22 -16.51
N HIS A 5 -43.31 36.21 -15.89
CA HIS A 5 -42.29 36.38 -14.87
C HIS A 5 -40.90 36.20 -15.55
N GLU A 6 -40.08 37.22 -15.49
CA GLU A 6 -38.68 37.10 -15.86
C GLU A 6 -37.92 36.33 -14.80
N VAL A 7 -37.23 35.27 -15.17
CA VAL A 7 -36.43 34.43 -14.29
C VAL A 7 -35.00 34.45 -14.78
N ASP A 8 -34.08 34.77 -13.91
CA ASP A 8 -32.64 34.63 -14.18
C ASP A 8 -32.27 33.15 -14.31
N LEU A 9 -31.95 32.74 -15.54
CA LEU A 9 -31.62 31.35 -15.87
C LEU A 9 -30.38 30.86 -15.09
N GLU A 10 -29.34 31.66 -14.99
CA GLU A 10 -28.09 31.30 -14.32
C GLU A 10 -28.34 31.06 -12.84
N LYS A 11 -29.06 31.97 -12.18
CA LYS A 11 -29.39 31.82 -10.76
C LYS A 11 -30.28 30.59 -10.50
N THR A 12 -31.33 30.43 -11.29
CA THR A 12 -32.26 29.31 -11.15
C THR A 12 -31.57 27.97 -11.39
N MET A 13 -30.65 27.88 -12.35
CA MET A 13 -29.86 26.69 -12.62
C MET A 13 -28.92 26.38 -11.45
N LYS A 14 -28.23 27.38 -10.91
CA LYS A 14 -27.35 27.22 -9.73
C LYS A 14 -28.14 26.73 -8.51
N ASP A 15 -29.23 27.40 -8.17
CA ASP A 15 -30.04 27.04 -7.00
C ASP A 15 -30.61 25.61 -7.16
N SER A 16 -31.20 25.28 -8.29
CA SER A 16 -31.73 23.94 -8.55
C SER A 16 -30.64 22.84 -8.56
N TYR A 17 -29.42 23.15 -9.06
CA TYR A 17 -28.31 22.20 -9.01
C TYR A 17 -27.78 21.97 -7.58
N ILE A 18 -27.73 23.01 -6.77
CA ILE A 18 -27.35 22.92 -5.36
C ILE A 18 -28.38 22.08 -4.59
N ASP A 19 -29.67 22.33 -4.79
CA ASP A 19 -30.74 21.56 -4.14
C ASP A 19 -30.70 20.09 -4.54
N TYR A 20 -30.49 19.81 -5.83
CA TYR A 20 -30.30 18.45 -6.32
C TYR A 20 -29.06 17.78 -5.69
N ALA A 21 -27.92 18.49 -5.68
CA ALA A 21 -26.69 17.98 -5.11
C ALA A 21 -26.85 17.65 -3.61
N MET A 22 -27.46 18.55 -2.85
CA MET A 22 -27.74 18.36 -1.41
C MET A 22 -28.65 17.15 -1.20
N SER A 23 -29.70 17.00 -2.00
CA SER A 23 -30.60 15.85 -1.94
C SER A 23 -29.87 14.53 -2.23
N VAL A 24 -29.02 14.49 -3.25
CA VAL A 24 -28.24 13.28 -3.58
C VAL A 24 -27.24 12.94 -2.49
N ILE A 25 -26.60 13.92 -1.87
CA ILE A 25 -25.62 13.74 -0.80
C ILE A 25 -26.29 13.23 0.46
N ALA A 26 -27.31 13.96 0.97
CA ALA A 26 -27.93 13.70 2.26
C ALA A 26 -28.93 12.53 2.23
N SER A 27 -29.64 12.30 1.10
CA SER A 27 -30.81 11.42 1.08
C SER A 27 -30.73 10.27 0.07
N ARG A 28 -29.59 10.01 -0.59
CA ARG A 28 -29.53 8.97 -1.63
C ARG A 28 -28.24 8.15 -1.63
N ALA A 29 -27.06 8.79 -1.83
CA ALA A 29 -25.87 8.07 -2.24
C ALA A 29 -24.93 7.70 -1.08
N LEU A 30 -24.91 8.48 0.00
CA LEU A 30 -24.00 8.28 1.10
C LEU A 30 -24.63 7.52 2.27
N PRO A 31 -23.86 6.66 2.98
CA PRO A 31 -24.31 5.96 4.15
C PRO A 31 -24.28 6.86 5.40
N ASP A 32 -25.16 6.61 6.35
CA ASP A 32 -25.04 7.15 7.71
C ASP A 32 -23.96 6.38 8.48
N VAL A 33 -23.09 7.08 9.22
CA VAL A 33 -21.98 6.45 9.97
C VAL A 33 -22.49 5.51 11.07
N ARG A 34 -23.69 5.75 11.61
CA ARG A 34 -24.26 5.04 12.75
C ARG A 34 -24.75 3.63 12.38
N ASP A 35 -25.49 3.48 11.29
CA ASP A 35 -26.08 2.19 10.85
C ASP A 35 -25.49 1.66 9.54
N GLY A 36 -24.67 2.46 8.84
CA GLY A 36 -24.00 2.06 7.59
C GLY A 36 -24.91 1.90 6.39
N LEU A 37 -26.14 2.37 6.47
CA LEU A 37 -27.15 2.17 5.45
C LEU A 37 -27.42 3.45 4.64
N LYS A 38 -27.71 3.25 3.38
CA LYS A 38 -28.34 4.28 2.54
C LYS A 38 -29.84 4.33 2.84
N PRO A 39 -30.50 5.46 2.59
CA PRO A 39 -31.95 5.58 2.87
C PRO A 39 -32.81 4.46 2.25
N VAL A 40 -32.54 4.07 1.00
CA VAL A 40 -33.28 2.98 0.35
C VAL A 40 -33.13 1.64 1.05
N GLN A 41 -31.90 1.31 1.51
CA GLN A 41 -31.63 0.06 2.23
C GLN A 41 -32.36 0.05 3.58
N ARG A 42 -32.26 1.15 4.32
CA ARG A 42 -32.96 1.33 5.62
C ARG A 42 -34.46 1.16 5.48
N ARG A 43 -35.06 1.80 4.47
CA ARG A 43 -36.49 1.72 4.17
C ARG A 43 -36.95 0.31 3.79
N VAL A 44 -36.14 -0.42 3.01
CA VAL A 44 -36.40 -1.83 2.64
C VAL A 44 -36.44 -2.72 3.89
N LEU A 45 -35.42 -2.64 4.76
CA LEU A 45 -35.36 -3.43 5.98
C LEU A 45 -36.48 -3.07 6.94
N TYR A 46 -36.82 -1.79 7.08
CA TYR A 46 -37.91 -1.33 7.91
C TYR A 46 -39.28 -1.80 7.36
N SER A 47 -39.54 -1.70 6.06
CA SER A 47 -40.76 -2.26 5.44
C SER A 47 -40.85 -3.78 5.65
N MET A 48 -39.73 -4.51 5.59
CA MET A 48 -39.76 -5.97 5.83
C MET A 48 -40.13 -6.35 7.26
N ILE A 49 -39.67 -5.60 8.29
CA ILE A 49 -40.08 -5.88 9.67
C ILE A 49 -41.55 -5.51 9.93
N GLU A 50 -42.02 -4.38 9.37
CA GLU A 50 -43.43 -3.98 9.39
C GLU A 50 -44.34 -5.04 8.76
N LEU A 51 -43.89 -5.64 7.65
CA LEU A 51 -44.59 -6.77 7.02
C LEU A 51 -44.54 -8.08 7.85
N ASN A 52 -43.89 -8.09 9.03
CA ASN A 52 -43.64 -9.30 9.81
C ASN A 52 -42.96 -10.40 8.98
N ASN A 53 -41.89 -10.03 8.24
CA ASN A 53 -41.16 -10.89 7.32
C ASN A 53 -39.77 -11.28 7.90
N GLY A 54 -39.77 -11.76 9.14
CA GLY A 54 -38.58 -12.20 9.85
C GLY A 54 -38.01 -13.54 9.35
N PRO A 55 -36.82 -13.94 9.86
CA PRO A 55 -36.15 -15.19 9.44
C PRO A 55 -36.88 -16.47 9.81
N ASP A 56 -37.82 -16.41 10.76
CA ASP A 56 -38.71 -17.50 11.22
C ASP A 56 -39.96 -17.62 10.36
N LYS A 57 -40.20 -16.70 9.43
CA LYS A 57 -41.40 -16.66 8.60
C LYS A 57 -41.10 -17.18 7.18
N PRO A 58 -42.11 -17.60 6.42
CA PRO A 58 -41.99 -17.95 5.02
C PRO A 58 -41.46 -16.75 4.20
N HIS A 59 -40.67 -17.01 3.17
CA HIS A 59 -40.29 -16.00 2.20
C HIS A 59 -41.51 -15.36 1.54
N ARG A 60 -41.44 -14.05 1.27
CA ARG A 60 -42.44 -13.29 0.53
C ARG A 60 -41.93 -12.91 -0.85
N LYS A 61 -42.83 -12.78 -1.82
CA LYS A 61 -42.47 -12.26 -3.16
C LYS A 61 -41.79 -10.90 -3.05
N CYS A 62 -40.66 -10.74 -3.70
CA CYS A 62 -39.97 -9.45 -3.72
C CYS A 62 -40.83 -8.31 -4.22
N ALA A 63 -41.74 -8.57 -5.17
CA ALA A 63 -42.74 -7.60 -5.65
C ALA A 63 -43.61 -7.03 -4.52
N ARG A 64 -43.94 -7.82 -3.50
CA ARG A 64 -44.68 -7.36 -2.34
C ARG A 64 -43.86 -6.42 -1.47
N ILE A 65 -42.61 -6.78 -1.19
CA ILE A 65 -41.68 -5.96 -0.40
C ILE A 65 -41.40 -4.64 -1.08
N VAL A 66 -41.09 -4.69 -2.39
CA VAL A 66 -40.80 -3.49 -3.22
C VAL A 66 -42.05 -2.59 -3.27
N GLY A 67 -43.25 -3.15 -3.48
CA GLY A 67 -44.51 -2.38 -3.53
C GLY A 67 -44.83 -1.69 -2.21
N ASP A 68 -44.63 -2.35 -1.08
CA ASP A 68 -44.86 -1.76 0.24
C ASP A 68 -43.83 -0.65 0.55
N THR A 69 -42.54 -0.90 0.26
CA THR A 69 -41.49 0.09 0.43
C THR A 69 -41.71 1.33 -0.42
N MET A 70 -42.07 1.14 -1.71
CA MET A 70 -42.34 2.23 -2.64
C MET A 70 -43.59 3.04 -2.24
N GLY A 71 -44.66 2.35 -1.82
CA GLY A 71 -45.91 3.01 -1.48
C GLY A 71 -45.87 3.80 -0.19
N LYS A 72 -45.10 3.35 0.80
CA LYS A 72 -45.06 3.95 2.13
C LYS A 72 -43.85 4.87 2.36
N TYR A 73 -42.65 4.50 1.87
CA TYR A 73 -41.40 5.13 2.35
C TYR A 73 -40.51 5.70 1.26
N HIS A 74 -40.46 5.08 0.06
CA HIS A 74 -39.44 5.43 -0.94
C HIS A 74 -40.07 5.80 -2.29
N PRO A 75 -40.31 7.10 -2.57
CA PRO A 75 -41.05 7.55 -3.76
C PRO A 75 -40.17 7.55 -5.01
N HIS A 76 -39.54 6.42 -5.34
CA HIS A 76 -38.69 6.24 -6.52
C HIS A 76 -39.01 4.94 -7.26
N GLY A 77 -38.41 4.73 -8.43
CA GLY A 77 -38.68 3.58 -9.27
C GLY A 77 -38.42 2.23 -8.59
N ASP A 78 -39.31 1.29 -8.86
CA ASP A 78 -39.31 -0.09 -8.33
C ASP A 78 -37.99 -0.84 -8.61
N SER A 79 -37.37 -0.59 -9.78
CA SER A 79 -36.07 -1.17 -10.16
C SER A 79 -34.94 -0.75 -9.24
N SER A 80 -34.97 0.48 -8.72
CA SER A 80 -33.98 0.98 -7.77
C SER A 80 -34.11 0.27 -6.40
N ILE A 81 -35.36 0.12 -5.93
CA ILE A 81 -35.65 -0.55 -4.66
C ILE A 81 -35.31 -2.03 -4.77
N TYR A 82 -35.70 -2.68 -5.85
CA TYR A 82 -35.41 -4.10 -6.10
C TYR A 82 -33.90 -4.33 -6.23
N GLY A 83 -33.18 -3.45 -6.93
CA GLY A 83 -31.73 -3.53 -7.04
C GLY A 83 -31.02 -3.43 -5.68
N ALA A 84 -31.49 -2.58 -4.77
CA ALA A 84 -30.96 -2.49 -3.42
C ALA A 84 -31.24 -3.76 -2.60
N LEU A 85 -32.45 -4.30 -2.69
CA LEU A 85 -32.83 -5.55 -2.04
C LEU A 85 -32.00 -6.72 -2.54
N VAL A 86 -31.81 -6.83 -3.86
CA VAL A 86 -30.97 -7.86 -4.50
C VAL A 86 -29.52 -7.78 -4.02
N ASN A 87 -28.94 -6.59 -3.99
CA ASN A 87 -27.56 -6.39 -3.53
C ASN A 87 -27.36 -6.84 -2.09
N MET A 88 -28.31 -6.57 -1.19
CA MET A 88 -28.27 -7.01 0.21
C MET A 88 -28.42 -8.53 0.40
N ALA A 89 -28.88 -9.26 -0.62
CA ALA A 89 -29.04 -10.71 -0.61
C ALA A 89 -27.89 -11.47 -1.28
N GLN A 90 -27.00 -10.77 -2.04
CA GLN A 90 -25.92 -11.40 -2.78
C GLN A 90 -24.70 -11.65 -1.90
N GLU A 91 -24.31 -12.92 -1.74
CA GLU A 91 -23.16 -13.35 -0.92
C GLU A 91 -21.79 -12.87 -1.43
N TRP A 92 -21.67 -12.55 -2.73
CA TRP A 92 -20.46 -11.99 -3.32
C TRP A 92 -20.39 -10.44 -3.31
N SER A 93 -21.52 -9.78 -2.99
CA SER A 93 -21.61 -8.33 -2.88
C SER A 93 -21.58 -7.84 -1.44
N THR A 94 -22.20 -8.58 -0.52
CA THR A 94 -22.37 -8.21 0.90
C THR A 94 -21.70 -9.26 1.77
N ARG A 95 -20.78 -8.84 2.65
CA ARG A 95 -19.99 -9.78 3.48
C ARG A 95 -20.86 -10.58 4.46
N TYR A 96 -21.85 -9.93 5.04
CA TYR A 96 -22.90 -10.52 5.89
C TYR A 96 -24.26 -10.11 5.34
N PRO A 97 -24.88 -10.91 4.46
CA PRO A 97 -26.15 -10.58 3.81
C PRO A 97 -27.25 -10.22 4.78
N LEU A 98 -27.92 -9.09 4.54
CA LEU A 98 -29.04 -8.60 5.35
C LEU A 98 -30.39 -9.17 4.93
N VAL A 99 -30.45 -9.73 3.72
CA VAL A 99 -31.65 -10.32 3.14
C VAL A 99 -31.38 -11.78 2.80
N ASP A 100 -32.25 -12.67 3.20
CA ASP A 100 -32.27 -14.08 2.82
C ASP A 100 -33.17 -14.25 1.59
N GLY A 101 -32.50 -14.44 0.42
CA GLY A 101 -33.14 -14.52 -0.88
C GLY A 101 -33.43 -15.97 -1.31
N HIS A 102 -34.60 -16.20 -1.94
CA HIS A 102 -34.94 -17.48 -2.56
C HIS A 102 -35.29 -17.29 -4.04
N GLY A 103 -34.57 -17.99 -4.92
CA GLY A 103 -34.70 -17.87 -6.37
C GLY A 103 -33.40 -17.37 -7.02
N ASN A 104 -33.50 -16.78 -8.20
CA ASN A 104 -32.33 -16.26 -8.94
C ASN A 104 -32.11 -14.77 -8.61
N PHE A 105 -31.08 -14.50 -7.80
CA PHE A 105 -30.63 -13.16 -7.43
C PHE A 105 -29.40 -12.69 -8.25
N GLY A 106 -29.15 -13.31 -9.41
CA GLY A 106 -27.98 -13.02 -10.26
C GLY A 106 -26.81 -13.96 -10.03
N SER A 107 -25.68 -13.64 -10.65
CA SER A 107 -24.44 -14.41 -10.53
C SER A 107 -23.19 -13.54 -10.52
N VAL A 108 -22.03 -14.11 -10.20
CA VAL A 108 -20.71 -13.45 -10.29
C VAL A 108 -20.33 -13.12 -11.75
N ASP A 109 -20.99 -13.75 -12.72
CA ASP A 109 -20.84 -13.46 -14.14
C ASP A 109 -21.52 -12.13 -14.57
N GLY A 110 -22.26 -11.53 -13.64
CA GLY A 110 -22.95 -10.27 -13.88
C GLY A 110 -24.33 -10.45 -14.49
N ASP A 111 -24.87 -11.67 -14.45
CA ASP A 111 -26.28 -11.89 -14.78
C ASP A 111 -27.17 -11.13 -13.80
N GLY A 112 -28.18 -10.48 -14.31
CA GLY A 112 -29.17 -9.81 -13.49
C GLY A 112 -30.04 -10.79 -12.69
N ALA A 113 -30.63 -10.30 -11.61
CA ALA A 113 -31.65 -11.06 -10.89
C ALA A 113 -32.89 -11.28 -11.76
N ALA A 114 -33.59 -12.40 -11.54
CA ALA A 114 -34.91 -12.63 -12.16
C ALA A 114 -35.89 -11.53 -11.75
N ALA A 115 -36.92 -11.30 -12.53
CA ALA A 115 -37.94 -10.29 -12.21
C ALA A 115 -38.55 -10.54 -10.83
N MET A 116 -38.82 -9.47 -10.07
CA MET A 116 -39.25 -9.48 -8.66
C MET A 116 -40.53 -10.29 -8.40
N ARG A 117 -41.34 -10.62 -9.43
CA ARG A 117 -42.48 -11.51 -9.33
C ARG A 117 -42.12 -12.99 -9.15
N TYR A 118 -40.92 -13.39 -9.52
CA TYR A 118 -40.41 -14.76 -9.41
C TYR A 118 -39.57 -14.98 -8.15
N THR A 119 -38.83 -13.97 -7.71
CA THR A 119 -37.94 -14.04 -6.53
C THR A 119 -38.74 -13.82 -5.25
N GLU A 120 -38.23 -14.40 -4.16
CA GLU A 120 -38.78 -14.27 -2.82
C GLU A 120 -37.65 -13.87 -1.85
N ALA A 121 -38.01 -13.17 -0.77
CA ALA A 121 -37.07 -12.74 0.23
C ALA A 121 -37.66 -12.65 1.62
N ARG A 122 -36.81 -12.70 2.64
CA ARG A 122 -37.11 -12.39 4.04
C ARG A 122 -35.88 -11.78 4.71
N LEU A 123 -36.06 -11.22 5.89
CA LEU A 123 -34.93 -10.74 6.69
C LEU A 123 -34.00 -11.90 7.05
N SER A 124 -32.71 -11.69 6.97
CA SER A 124 -31.70 -12.63 7.50
C SER A 124 -31.67 -12.60 9.03
N LYS A 125 -31.03 -13.60 9.65
CA LYS A 125 -30.90 -13.63 11.11
C LYS A 125 -30.10 -12.43 11.65
N ILE A 126 -29.03 -12.02 10.98
CA ILE A 126 -28.21 -10.90 11.42
C ILE A 126 -28.89 -9.54 11.23
N SER A 127 -29.79 -9.40 10.25
CA SER A 127 -30.55 -8.16 10.07
C SER A 127 -31.54 -7.89 11.21
N MET A 128 -31.94 -8.91 11.96
CA MET A 128 -32.73 -8.71 13.18
C MET A 128 -31.96 -7.95 14.26
N GLU A 129 -30.63 -8.07 14.30
CA GLU A 129 -29.78 -7.27 15.21
C GLU A 129 -29.69 -5.80 14.79
N MET A 130 -29.87 -5.49 13.47
CA MET A 130 -29.97 -4.11 12.99
C MET A 130 -31.28 -3.43 13.45
N LEU A 131 -32.36 -4.19 13.56
CA LEU A 131 -33.74 -3.72 13.85
C LEU A 131 -34.12 -3.95 15.30
N ALA A 132 -33.24 -4.54 16.11
CA ALA A 132 -33.57 -4.91 17.49
C ALA A 132 -34.02 -3.71 18.32
N ASP A 133 -35.11 -3.90 19.11
CA ASP A 133 -35.65 -2.89 20.01
C ASP A 133 -36.10 -1.57 19.33
N ILE A 134 -36.35 -1.56 18.01
CA ILE A 134 -36.79 -0.36 17.27
C ILE A 134 -38.12 0.20 17.82
N ASN A 135 -38.92 -0.66 18.42
CA ASN A 135 -40.23 -0.30 19.01
C ASN A 135 -40.12 0.24 20.45
N LYS A 136 -38.89 0.39 20.98
CA LYS A 136 -38.65 0.87 22.34
C LYS A 136 -38.11 2.31 22.37
N ASP A 137 -38.50 3.13 21.43
CA ASP A 137 -38.06 4.53 21.30
C ASP A 137 -36.54 4.69 21.29
N THR A 138 -35.84 3.75 20.70
CA THR A 138 -34.38 3.71 20.65
C THR A 138 -33.78 4.67 19.63
N VAL A 139 -34.52 5.05 18.59
CA VAL A 139 -34.12 5.94 17.49
C VAL A 139 -35.23 6.92 17.16
N ASP A 140 -34.89 8.02 16.51
CA ASP A 140 -35.85 9.03 16.09
C ASP A 140 -36.58 8.59 14.82
N PHE A 141 -37.85 8.98 14.74
CA PHE A 141 -38.70 8.77 13.59
C PHE A 141 -39.10 10.12 12.98
N GLN A 142 -39.10 10.17 11.66
CA GLN A 142 -39.54 11.32 10.87
C GLN A 142 -40.76 10.96 10.04
N PRO A 143 -41.60 11.93 9.64
CA PRO A 143 -42.66 11.69 8.65
C PRO A 143 -42.05 11.17 7.33
N ASN A 144 -42.77 10.29 6.63
CA ASN A 144 -42.46 9.90 5.27
C ASN A 144 -42.72 11.07 4.28
N PHE A 145 -42.61 10.79 2.96
CA PHE A 145 -42.72 11.80 1.92
C PHE A 145 -44.09 12.47 1.78
N ASP A 146 -45.20 11.80 2.24
CA ASP A 146 -46.57 12.29 2.16
C ASP A 146 -47.17 12.52 3.57
N GLU A 147 -46.37 12.43 4.63
CA GLU A 147 -46.75 12.61 6.04
C GLU A 147 -47.80 11.63 6.56
N THR A 148 -48.11 10.54 5.84
CA THR A 148 -49.10 9.54 6.25
C THR A 148 -48.53 8.46 7.18
N GLU A 149 -47.22 8.20 7.07
CA GLU A 149 -46.51 7.19 7.85
C GLU A 149 -45.26 7.80 8.49
N ARG A 150 -44.63 7.05 9.37
CA ARG A 150 -43.34 7.44 9.99
C ARG A 150 -42.24 6.44 9.64
N GLU A 151 -41.07 6.91 9.34
CA GLU A 151 -39.90 6.09 9.07
C GLU A 151 -38.75 6.42 10.03
N PRO A 152 -37.89 5.44 10.37
CA PRO A 152 -36.75 5.68 11.24
C PRO A 152 -35.66 6.50 10.52
N VAL A 153 -35.14 7.50 11.22
CA VAL A 153 -34.02 8.31 10.72
C VAL A 153 -32.74 7.43 10.58
N VAL A 154 -32.55 6.52 11.52
CA VAL A 154 -31.43 5.59 11.61
C VAL A 154 -31.92 4.30 12.28
N LEU A 155 -31.28 3.15 12.02
CA LEU A 155 -31.60 1.91 12.73
C LEU A 155 -30.76 1.77 14.02
N PRO A 156 -31.26 1.00 15.03
CA PRO A 156 -30.51 0.73 16.25
C PRO A 156 -29.13 0.10 16.03
N SER A 157 -29.00 -0.80 15.06
CA SER A 157 -27.74 -1.36 14.55
C SER A 157 -26.80 -1.86 15.66
N ARG A 158 -27.11 -2.98 16.30
CA ARG A 158 -26.33 -3.54 17.42
C ARG A 158 -24.89 -3.98 17.06
N TYR A 159 -24.50 -3.92 15.80
CA TYR A 159 -23.13 -4.13 15.34
C TYR A 159 -22.74 -3.07 14.31
N PRO A 160 -21.43 -2.78 14.13
CA PRO A 160 -20.95 -1.69 13.27
C PRO A 160 -21.05 -2.04 11.78
N ASN A 161 -22.28 -2.07 11.25
CA ASN A 161 -22.61 -2.52 9.90
C ASN A 161 -21.86 -1.75 8.79
N LEU A 162 -21.56 -0.46 8.98
CA LEU A 162 -20.81 0.32 8.01
C LEU A 162 -19.44 -0.29 7.68
N LEU A 163 -18.72 -0.73 8.70
CA LEU A 163 -17.42 -1.37 8.54
C LEU A 163 -17.56 -2.85 8.16
N VAL A 164 -18.51 -3.55 8.74
CA VAL A 164 -18.70 -5.00 8.53
C VAL A 164 -19.10 -5.31 7.10
N ASN A 165 -20.07 -4.61 6.53
CA ASN A 165 -20.54 -4.83 5.16
C ASN A 165 -19.91 -3.87 4.14
N GLY A 166 -19.37 -2.75 4.59
CA GLY A 166 -18.88 -1.71 3.69
C GLY A 166 -19.99 -1.07 2.85
N THR A 167 -19.63 -0.17 1.97
CA THR A 167 -20.56 0.43 1.01
C THR A 167 -19.80 1.18 -0.09
N SER A 168 -20.41 1.32 -1.25
CA SER A 168 -19.94 2.20 -2.32
C SER A 168 -21.06 3.10 -2.79
N GLY A 169 -20.76 4.35 -3.15
CA GLY A 169 -21.75 5.30 -3.62
C GLY A 169 -21.12 6.49 -4.32
N ILE A 170 -21.81 6.99 -5.34
CA ILE A 170 -21.40 8.17 -6.10
C ILE A 170 -22.43 9.26 -5.89
N ALA A 171 -22.03 10.37 -5.26
CA ALA A 171 -22.81 11.57 -5.07
C ALA A 171 -22.32 12.69 -5.99
N VAL A 172 -22.91 13.86 -5.91
CA VAL A 172 -22.46 15.03 -6.67
C VAL A 172 -21.19 15.60 -6.03
N GLY A 173 -20.09 15.59 -6.79
CA GLY A 173 -18.81 16.12 -6.35
C GLY A 173 -18.03 15.25 -5.35
N MET A 174 -18.59 14.13 -4.90
CA MET A 174 -17.94 13.23 -3.95
C MET A 174 -18.40 11.78 -4.11
N ALA A 175 -17.60 10.84 -3.66
CA ALA A 175 -17.91 9.42 -3.70
C ALA A 175 -17.47 8.75 -2.40
N THR A 176 -18.15 7.69 -2.01
CA THR A 176 -17.74 6.82 -0.91
C THR A 176 -17.38 5.43 -1.45
N ASN A 177 -16.37 4.80 -0.84
CA ASN A 177 -15.99 3.43 -1.14
C ASN A 177 -15.33 2.82 0.09
N ILE A 178 -16.15 2.27 0.98
CA ILE A 178 -15.74 1.70 2.26
C ILE A 178 -15.70 0.18 2.09
N PRO A 179 -14.54 -0.46 2.31
CA PRO A 179 -14.43 -1.90 2.18
C PRO A 179 -15.12 -2.63 3.33
N PRO A 180 -15.61 -3.87 3.12
CA PRO A 180 -16.13 -4.73 4.18
C PRO A 180 -14.99 -5.29 5.04
N HIS A 181 -15.34 -5.69 6.29
CA HIS A 181 -14.40 -6.23 7.28
C HIS A 181 -14.98 -7.46 7.97
N ASN A 182 -14.11 -8.22 8.62
CA ASN A 182 -14.51 -9.34 9.45
C ASN A 182 -15.22 -8.85 10.72
N LEU A 183 -16.38 -9.47 11.05
CA LEU A 183 -17.21 -9.05 12.18
C LEU A 183 -16.46 -9.16 13.51
N ARG A 184 -15.73 -10.26 13.75
CA ARG A 184 -14.95 -10.45 14.98
C ARG A 184 -13.91 -9.37 15.17
N GLU A 185 -13.11 -9.09 14.14
CA GLU A 185 -12.05 -8.06 14.23
C GLU A 185 -12.62 -6.66 14.53
N VAL A 186 -13.75 -6.29 13.90
CA VAL A 186 -14.34 -4.97 14.14
C VAL A 186 -14.98 -4.89 15.53
N VAL A 187 -15.63 -5.96 15.97
CA VAL A 187 -16.18 -6.04 17.33
C VAL A 187 -15.08 -5.99 18.38
N ASP A 188 -14.00 -6.75 18.21
CA ASP A 188 -12.85 -6.74 19.12
C ASP A 188 -12.23 -5.33 19.22
N ALA A 189 -12.19 -4.58 18.12
CA ALA A 189 -11.73 -3.20 18.13
C ALA A 189 -12.67 -2.27 18.94
N VAL A 190 -14.00 -2.43 18.81
CA VAL A 190 -14.96 -1.68 19.64
C VAL A 190 -14.82 -2.05 21.11
N VAL A 191 -14.67 -3.34 21.42
CA VAL A 191 -14.45 -3.84 22.78
C VAL A 191 -13.18 -3.26 23.38
N LYS A 192 -12.07 -3.20 22.61
CA LYS A 192 -10.82 -2.57 23.06
C LYS A 192 -11.00 -1.08 23.37
N ILE A 193 -11.80 -0.35 22.59
CA ILE A 193 -12.13 1.05 22.88
C ILE A 193 -12.89 1.14 24.21
N ILE A 194 -13.88 0.28 24.42
CA ILE A 194 -14.68 0.25 25.65
C ILE A 194 -13.79 -0.09 26.86
N ASP A 195 -12.93 -1.12 26.75
CA ASP A 195 -12.06 -1.55 27.84
C ASP A 195 -11.07 -0.44 28.22
N ASN A 196 -10.47 0.24 27.26
CA ASN A 196 -9.58 1.38 27.53
C ASN A 196 -10.31 2.56 28.24
N ILE A 197 -11.58 2.80 27.89
CA ILE A 197 -12.40 3.84 28.57
C ILE A 197 -12.71 3.43 30.01
N ILE A 198 -13.10 2.16 30.25
CA ILE A 198 -13.54 1.70 31.58
C ILE A 198 -12.36 1.45 32.51
N GLU A 199 -11.32 0.74 32.03
CA GLU A 199 -10.23 0.24 32.89
C GLU A 199 -9.06 1.22 32.96
N GLU A 200 -8.66 1.80 31.82
CA GLU A 200 -7.47 2.65 31.73
C GLU A 200 -7.79 4.15 31.72
N GLN A 201 -9.06 4.53 31.60
CA GLN A 201 -9.54 5.91 31.52
C GLN A 201 -8.78 6.77 30.48
N ARG A 202 -8.40 6.19 29.36
CA ARG A 202 -7.68 6.81 28.28
C ARG A 202 -8.32 6.55 26.92
N GLU A 203 -7.93 7.34 25.94
CA GLU A 203 -8.29 7.11 24.54
C GLU A 203 -7.45 5.96 23.95
N THR A 204 -8.08 5.18 23.09
CA THR A 204 -7.41 4.12 22.30
C THR A 204 -6.57 4.74 21.19
N THR A 205 -5.36 4.24 21.00
CA THR A 205 -4.50 4.69 19.91
C THR A 205 -4.88 4.03 18.57
N MET A 206 -4.45 4.65 17.47
CA MET A 206 -4.68 4.05 16.13
C MET A 206 -3.90 2.74 15.97
N GLU A 207 -2.73 2.64 16.58
CA GLU A 207 -1.86 1.47 16.57
C GLU A 207 -2.57 0.24 17.16
N GLU A 208 -3.20 0.39 18.32
CA GLU A 208 -3.97 -0.69 18.96
C GLU A 208 -5.12 -1.18 18.09
N ILE A 209 -5.79 -0.27 17.36
CA ILE A 209 -6.88 -0.63 16.43
C ILE A 209 -6.32 -1.38 15.21
N LEU A 210 -5.16 -0.94 14.67
CA LEU A 210 -4.49 -1.58 13.53
C LEU A 210 -3.96 -2.98 13.88
N ASP A 211 -3.63 -3.22 15.15
CA ASP A 211 -3.22 -4.55 15.63
C ASP A 211 -4.38 -5.53 15.70
N ILE A 212 -5.60 -5.06 15.86
CA ILE A 212 -6.81 -5.88 15.91
C ILE A 212 -7.43 -6.03 14.52
N VAL A 213 -7.75 -4.92 13.85
CA VAL A 213 -8.34 -4.92 12.50
C VAL A 213 -7.22 -5.03 11.47
N LYS A 214 -6.94 -6.26 11.05
CA LYS A 214 -5.81 -6.58 10.16
C LYS A 214 -5.93 -5.96 8.76
N GLY A 215 -7.17 -5.78 8.28
CA GLY A 215 -7.46 -5.26 6.94
C GLY A 215 -8.88 -5.56 6.50
N PRO A 216 -9.28 -5.12 5.29
CA PRO A 216 -10.55 -5.50 4.69
C PRO A 216 -10.71 -7.02 4.57
N ASP A 217 -11.96 -7.48 4.61
CA ASP A 217 -12.33 -8.88 4.44
C ASP A 217 -13.45 -8.99 3.39
N PHE A 218 -13.03 -9.20 2.14
CA PHE A 218 -13.95 -9.21 1.01
C PHE A 218 -14.77 -10.50 0.94
N PRO A 219 -16.04 -10.45 0.56
CA PRO A 219 -16.89 -11.62 0.45
C PRO A 219 -16.39 -12.64 -0.59
N THR A 220 -15.66 -12.18 -1.60
CA THR A 220 -15.08 -13.01 -2.67
C THR A 220 -13.70 -13.60 -2.33
N GLY A 221 -13.20 -13.39 -1.11
CA GLY A 221 -11.88 -13.87 -0.68
C GLY A 221 -10.75 -13.05 -1.30
N ALA A 222 -9.88 -13.68 -2.06
CA ALA A 222 -8.70 -13.12 -2.69
C ALA A 222 -7.58 -12.74 -1.69
N THR A 223 -6.47 -12.23 -2.19
CA THR A 223 -5.30 -11.88 -1.37
C THR A 223 -5.00 -10.39 -1.49
N ILE A 224 -4.94 -9.69 -0.36
CA ILE A 224 -4.44 -8.32 -0.30
C ILE A 224 -2.91 -8.35 -0.31
N LEU A 225 -2.29 -7.48 -1.11
CA LEU A 225 -0.85 -7.36 -1.25
C LEU A 225 -0.31 -6.19 -0.42
N GLY A 226 0.43 -6.54 0.65
CA GLY A 226 1.07 -5.58 1.55
C GLY A 226 0.13 -4.88 2.53
N ARG A 227 0.68 -4.30 3.60
CA ARG A 227 -0.07 -3.59 4.65
C ARG A 227 -0.12 -2.08 4.47
N ARG A 228 0.83 -1.50 3.74
CA ARG A 228 0.98 -0.04 3.61
C ARG A 228 -0.30 0.66 3.14
N GLY A 229 -0.98 0.09 2.11
CA GLY A 229 -2.24 0.66 1.61
C GLY A 229 -3.39 0.59 2.61
N ILE A 230 -3.41 -0.45 3.47
CA ILE A 230 -4.38 -0.61 4.56
C ILE A 230 -4.13 0.45 5.63
N GLU A 231 -2.88 0.59 6.10
CA GLU A 231 -2.50 1.57 7.12
C GLU A 231 -2.78 3.01 6.68
N GLU A 232 -2.45 3.34 5.43
CA GLU A 232 -2.76 4.65 4.85
C GLU A 232 -4.27 4.92 4.86
N ALA A 233 -5.08 3.93 4.40
CA ALA A 233 -6.53 4.04 4.37
C ALA A 233 -7.13 4.24 5.77
N TYR A 234 -6.68 3.47 6.76
CA TYR A 234 -7.23 3.51 8.11
C TYR A 234 -6.82 4.77 8.89
N ARG A 235 -5.62 5.32 8.65
CA ARG A 235 -5.16 6.57 9.28
C ARG A 235 -5.78 7.82 8.67
N THR A 236 -5.97 7.84 7.35
CA THR A 236 -6.37 9.05 6.62
C THR A 236 -7.80 9.03 6.09
N GLY A 237 -8.46 7.87 6.12
CA GLY A 237 -9.74 7.63 5.45
C GLY A 237 -9.63 7.44 3.94
N ARG A 238 -8.41 7.48 3.36
CA ARG A 238 -8.16 7.29 1.94
C ARG A 238 -6.92 6.44 1.72
N GLY A 239 -7.00 5.49 0.76
CA GLY A 239 -5.87 4.63 0.46
C GLY A 239 -6.11 3.77 -0.76
N LYS A 240 -5.06 3.06 -1.20
CA LYS A 240 -5.11 2.15 -2.34
C LYS A 240 -4.68 0.76 -1.88
N ILE A 241 -5.60 -0.17 -1.89
CA ILE A 241 -5.36 -1.56 -1.48
C ILE A 241 -5.31 -2.42 -2.72
N ARG A 242 -4.18 -3.08 -2.97
CA ARG A 242 -4.03 -4.02 -4.08
C ARG A 242 -4.57 -5.38 -3.67
N VAL A 243 -5.44 -5.92 -4.50
CA VAL A 243 -6.07 -7.23 -4.31
C VAL A 243 -5.74 -8.11 -5.50
N ARG A 244 -5.32 -9.33 -5.25
CA ARG A 244 -4.94 -10.32 -6.26
C ARG A 244 -5.79 -11.57 -6.13
N ALA A 245 -6.21 -12.11 -7.25
CA ALA A 245 -6.90 -13.40 -7.36
C ALA A 245 -6.08 -14.54 -6.73
N VAL A 246 -6.75 -15.52 -6.15
CA VAL A 246 -6.09 -16.75 -5.71
C VAL A 246 -5.93 -17.67 -6.94
N THR A 247 -4.69 -18.02 -7.23
CA THR A 247 -4.34 -18.83 -8.40
C THR A 247 -3.44 -19.99 -8.01
N ASN A 248 -3.63 -21.13 -8.69
CA ASN A 248 -2.80 -22.30 -8.55
C ASN A 248 -2.30 -22.79 -9.93
N ILE A 249 -1.10 -23.31 -10.00
CA ILE A 249 -0.53 -23.88 -11.23
C ILE A 249 -0.48 -25.40 -11.10
N GLU A 250 -1.25 -26.06 -11.93
CA GLU A 250 -1.28 -27.52 -12.02
C GLU A 250 -0.50 -28.01 -13.24
N THR A 251 0.24 -29.11 -13.09
CA THR A 251 0.88 -29.79 -14.21
C THR A 251 0.01 -30.96 -14.66
N LEU A 252 -0.42 -30.91 -15.91
CA LEU A 252 -1.25 -31.97 -16.51
C LEU A 252 -0.42 -33.21 -16.89
N PRO A 253 -1.04 -34.40 -16.99
CA PRO A 253 -0.35 -35.63 -17.34
C PRO A 253 0.41 -35.59 -18.68
N ASN A 254 0.01 -34.71 -19.59
CA ASN A 254 0.65 -34.49 -20.90
C ASN A 254 1.88 -33.58 -20.84
N GLY A 255 2.28 -33.10 -19.62
CA GLY A 255 3.40 -32.21 -19.40
C GLY A 255 3.11 -30.71 -19.73
N LYS A 256 1.84 -30.35 -19.95
CA LYS A 256 1.40 -28.97 -20.05
C LYS A 256 1.08 -28.39 -18.66
N SER A 257 1.20 -27.10 -18.49
CA SER A 257 0.76 -26.40 -17.29
C SER A 257 -0.62 -25.80 -17.48
N ARG A 258 -1.40 -25.74 -16.39
CA ARG A 258 -2.71 -25.10 -16.31
C ARG A 258 -2.70 -24.13 -15.14
N ILE A 259 -3.14 -22.90 -15.37
CA ILE A 259 -3.40 -21.94 -14.29
C ILE A 259 -4.88 -22.04 -13.93
N ILE A 260 -5.15 -22.25 -12.64
CA ILE A 260 -6.50 -22.32 -12.09
C ILE A 260 -6.72 -21.08 -11.22
N VAL A 261 -7.83 -20.38 -11.43
CA VAL A 261 -8.26 -19.26 -10.61
C VAL A 261 -9.45 -19.70 -9.78
N THR A 262 -9.34 -19.62 -8.46
CA THR A 262 -10.37 -20.05 -7.51
C THR A 262 -11.08 -18.88 -6.83
N GLU A 263 -10.44 -17.72 -6.73
CA GLU A 263 -11.01 -16.52 -6.13
C GLU A 263 -10.63 -15.28 -6.94
N LEU A 264 -11.52 -14.31 -7.01
CA LEU A 264 -11.34 -13.05 -7.74
C LEU A 264 -11.35 -11.86 -6.79
N PRO A 265 -10.65 -10.74 -7.16
CA PRO A 265 -10.77 -9.49 -6.45
C PRO A 265 -12.24 -9.02 -6.36
N TYR A 266 -12.57 -8.37 -5.27
CA TYR A 266 -13.92 -7.86 -5.01
C TYR A 266 -14.40 -6.92 -6.12
N LEU A 267 -15.67 -7.03 -6.50
CA LEU A 267 -16.35 -6.30 -7.58
C LEU A 267 -15.86 -6.63 -9.01
N VAL A 268 -15.02 -7.63 -9.20
CA VAL A 268 -14.62 -8.08 -10.54
C VAL A 268 -15.69 -9.00 -11.14
N ASN A 269 -16.10 -8.67 -12.36
CA ASN A 269 -17.02 -9.50 -13.14
C ASN A 269 -16.26 -10.62 -13.84
N LYS A 270 -16.59 -11.88 -13.53
CA LYS A 270 -15.91 -13.08 -14.03
C LYS A 270 -16.00 -13.21 -15.56
N ALA A 271 -17.16 -13.05 -16.16
CA ALA A 271 -17.37 -13.19 -17.61
C ALA A 271 -16.59 -12.12 -18.40
N ARG A 272 -16.59 -10.87 -17.93
CA ARG A 272 -15.79 -9.79 -18.53
C ARG A 272 -14.29 -10.06 -18.43
N LEU A 273 -13.84 -10.60 -17.31
CA LEU A 273 -12.44 -10.97 -17.11
C LEU A 273 -12.02 -12.05 -18.10
N ILE A 274 -12.81 -13.12 -18.24
CA ILE A 274 -12.56 -14.20 -19.21
C ILE A 274 -12.51 -13.66 -20.64
N SER A 275 -13.49 -12.82 -21.01
CA SER A 275 -13.51 -12.16 -22.32
C SER A 275 -12.27 -11.30 -22.56
N LYS A 276 -11.81 -10.57 -21.53
CA LYS A 276 -10.59 -9.75 -21.61
C LYS A 276 -9.32 -10.57 -21.79
N ILE A 277 -9.22 -11.70 -21.12
CA ILE A 277 -8.10 -12.64 -21.30
C ILE A 277 -8.08 -13.16 -22.75
N ALA A 278 -9.23 -13.60 -23.27
CA ALA A 278 -9.36 -14.07 -24.66
C ALA A 278 -8.99 -12.97 -25.69
N GLU A 279 -9.37 -11.73 -25.45
CA GLU A 279 -8.99 -10.57 -26.27
C GLU A 279 -7.46 -10.36 -26.29
N LEU A 280 -6.80 -10.39 -25.13
CA LEU A 280 -5.35 -10.23 -25.00
C LEU A 280 -4.57 -11.35 -25.72
N VAL A 281 -5.10 -12.56 -25.73
CA VAL A 281 -4.52 -13.69 -26.47
C VAL A 281 -4.68 -13.48 -27.97
N ARG A 282 -5.86 -13.09 -28.42
CA ARG A 282 -6.14 -12.78 -29.85
C ARG A 282 -5.28 -11.62 -30.37
N ASP A 283 -5.09 -10.60 -29.55
CA ASP A 283 -4.26 -9.43 -29.86
C ASP A 283 -2.74 -9.72 -29.74
N LYS A 284 -2.34 -10.96 -29.40
CA LYS A 284 -0.96 -11.38 -29.20
C LYS A 284 -0.19 -10.57 -28.14
N LYS A 285 -0.90 -9.98 -27.17
CA LYS A 285 -0.30 -9.30 -26.02
C LYS A 285 0.15 -10.28 -24.94
N ILE A 286 -0.52 -11.43 -24.86
CA ILE A 286 -0.14 -12.57 -24.03
C ILE A 286 -0.03 -13.79 -24.94
N ASP A 287 1.15 -14.39 -25.00
CA ASP A 287 1.41 -15.64 -25.73
C ASP A 287 1.49 -16.83 -24.76
N GLY A 288 1.27 -18.03 -25.27
CA GLY A 288 1.41 -19.28 -24.51
C GLY A 288 0.11 -19.84 -23.94
N ILE A 289 -1.03 -19.15 -24.06
CA ILE A 289 -2.36 -19.69 -23.68
C ILE A 289 -2.93 -20.47 -24.88
N THR A 290 -3.39 -21.70 -24.65
CA THR A 290 -3.99 -22.57 -25.67
C THR A 290 -5.50 -22.68 -25.54
N ASP A 291 -6.02 -22.63 -24.32
CA ASP A 291 -7.46 -22.76 -24.06
C ASP A 291 -7.85 -21.98 -22.79
N LEU A 292 -9.11 -21.58 -22.71
CA LEU A 292 -9.65 -20.80 -21.61
C LEU A 292 -11.08 -21.24 -21.33
N ASN A 293 -11.29 -21.95 -20.23
CA ASN A 293 -12.56 -22.54 -19.86
C ASN A 293 -13.01 -22.09 -18.46
N ASP A 294 -14.29 -21.90 -18.30
CA ASP A 294 -14.93 -21.69 -17.01
C ASP A 294 -15.61 -23.00 -16.55
N HIS A 295 -15.04 -23.60 -15.52
CA HIS A 295 -15.55 -24.79 -14.86
C HIS A 295 -16.17 -24.50 -13.49
N SER A 296 -16.57 -23.27 -13.24
CA SER A 296 -17.24 -22.88 -12.00
C SER A 296 -18.53 -23.66 -11.81
N SER A 297 -18.77 -24.14 -10.60
CA SER A 297 -19.92 -24.93 -10.24
C SER A 297 -20.46 -24.53 -8.85
N ARG A 298 -21.38 -25.32 -8.29
CA ARG A 298 -21.84 -25.16 -6.91
C ARG A 298 -20.75 -25.42 -5.87
N GLU A 299 -19.67 -26.12 -6.26
CA GLU A 299 -18.50 -26.38 -5.40
C GLU A 299 -17.55 -25.18 -5.29
N GLY A 300 -17.72 -24.19 -6.17
CA GLY A 300 -16.92 -22.98 -6.16
C GLY A 300 -16.52 -22.48 -7.56
N MET A 301 -15.76 -21.39 -7.55
CA MET A 301 -15.22 -20.78 -8.76
C MET A 301 -14.00 -21.58 -9.25
N ARG A 302 -13.95 -21.85 -10.55
CA ARG A 302 -12.82 -22.54 -11.20
C ARG A 302 -12.64 -22.07 -12.65
N ILE A 303 -11.81 -21.07 -12.87
CA ILE A 303 -11.40 -20.66 -14.22
C ILE A 303 -10.11 -21.40 -14.58
N CYS A 304 -10.11 -22.12 -15.68
CA CYS A 304 -8.99 -22.91 -16.16
C CYS A 304 -8.35 -22.24 -17.38
N ILE A 305 -7.05 -21.94 -17.28
CA ILE A 305 -6.25 -21.34 -18.35
C ILE A 305 -5.17 -22.35 -18.73
N ASP A 306 -5.36 -23.02 -19.88
CA ASP A 306 -4.43 -24.04 -20.36
C ASP A 306 -3.27 -23.41 -21.14
N LEU A 307 -2.06 -23.81 -20.80
CA LEU A 307 -0.85 -23.27 -21.40
C LEU A 307 -0.24 -24.22 -22.44
N ARG A 308 0.51 -23.65 -23.36
CA ARG A 308 1.36 -24.38 -24.29
C ARG A 308 2.49 -25.07 -23.53
N LYS A 309 3.00 -26.19 -24.00
CA LYS A 309 4.03 -27.00 -23.31
C LYS A 309 5.35 -26.23 -23.07
N ASP A 310 5.68 -25.32 -23.96
CA ASP A 310 6.90 -24.50 -23.93
C ASP A 310 6.69 -23.15 -23.16
N ALA A 311 5.48 -22.85 -22.73
CA ALA A 311 5.17 -21.60 -22.02
C ALA A 311 5.53 -21.70 -20.53
N ASN A 312 6.19 -20.65 -20.02
CA ASN A 312 6.44 -20.52 -18.58
C ASN A 312 5.19 -19.98 -17.88
N ALA A 313 4.56 -20.80 -17.04
CA ALA A 313 3.31 -20.47 -16.35
C ALA A 313 3.41 -19.20 -15.49
N ASN A 314 4.54 -18.97 -14.80
CA ASN A 314 4.75 -17.80 -13.98
C ASN A 314 4.85 -16.52 -14.80
N VAL A 315 5.47 -16.58 -15.98
CA VAL A 315 5.57 -15.41 -16.88
C VAL A 315 4.19 -15.05 -17.41
N VAL A 316 3.40 -16.03 -17.85
CA VAL A 316 2.03 -15.83 -18.33
C VAL A 316 1.17 -15.27 -17.20
N LEU A 317 1.26 -15.82 -16.00
CA LEU A 317 0.50 -15.36 -14.82
C LEU A 317 0.85 -13.90 -14.47
N ASN A 318 2.11 -13.52 -14.50
CA ASN A 318 2.53 -12.14 -14.26
C ASN A 318 2.01 -11.17 -15.34
N LEU A 319 1.96 -11.58 -16.59
CA LEU A 319 1.34 -10.78 -17.66
C LEU A 319 -0.17 -10.65 -17.46
N LEU A 320 -0.85 -11.72 -17.00
CA LEU A 320 -2.26 -11.68 -16.63
C LEU A 320 -2.53 -10.70 -15.50
N TYR A 321 -1.74 -10.71 -14.41
CA TYR A 321 -1.84 -9.72 -13.33
C TYR A 321 -1.62 -8.28 -13.79
N LYS A 322 -0.73 -8.08 -14.75
CA LYS A 322 -0.42 -6.75 -15.28
C LYS A 322 -1.50 -6.18 -16.19
N HIS A 323 -2.19 -7.02 -16.96
CA HIS A 323 -3.08 -6.60 -18.03
C HIS A 323 -4.57 -6.89 -17.79
N THR A 324 -4.91 -7.57 -16.71
CA THR A 324 -6.29 -7.95 -16.38
C THR A 324 -6.63 -7.63 -14.92
N GLN A 325 -7.91 -7.75 -14.58
CA GLN A 325 -8.43 -7.60 -13.22
C GLN A 325 -8.20 -8.84 -12.32
N LEU A 326 -7.34 -9.79 -12.71
CA LEU A 326 -6.80 -10.81 -11.78
C LEU A 326 -5.98 -10.16 -10.66
N GLN A 327 -5.48 -8.95 -10.89
CA GLN A 327 -4.98 -8.07 -9.86
C GLN A 327 -5.59 -6.68 -10.08
N ASP A 328 -6.27 -6.16 -9.08
CA ASP A 328 -6.92 -4.86 -9.14
C ASP A 328 -6.62 -4.04 -7.89
N THR A 329 -6.91 -2.75 -7.94
CA THR A 329 -6.69 -1.82 -6.83
C THR A 329 -8.03 -1.33 -6.31
N PHE A 330 -8.35 -1.68 -5.07
CA PHE A 330 -9.50 -1.12 -4.36
C PHE A 330 -9.13 0.26 -3.81
N GLY A 331 -9.75 1.31 -4.35
CA GLY A 331 -9.54 2.69 -3.89
C GLY A 331 -10.44 2.98 -2.69
N VAL A 332 -9.87 3.00 -1.49
CA VAL A 332 -10.61 3.31 -0.27
C VAL A 332 -10.92 4.80 -0.18
N ASN A 333 -12.16 5.14 0.13
CA ASN A 333 -12.60 6.48 0.50
C ASN A 333 -13.71 6.37 1.56
N MET A 334 -13.35 6.60 2.82
CA MET A 334 -14.20 6.38 3.99
C MET A 334 -15.08 7.62 4.27
N LEU A 335 -15.81 8.05 3.24
CA LEU A 335 -16.76 9.16 3.32
C LEU A 335 -18.10 8.66 3.82
N SER A 336 -18.65 9.26 4.87
CA SER A 336 -19.96 8.94 5.43
C SER A 336 -20.65 10.20 5.96
N LEU A 337 -21.95 10.10 6.20
CA LEU A 337 -22.74 11.16 6.83
C LEU A 337 -22.58 11.06 8.35
N ILE A 338 -22.21 12.15 8.99
CA ILE A 338 -22.12 12.27 10.44
C ILE A 338 -23.23 13.17 10.98
N PRO A 339 -23.77 12.92 12.18
CA PRO A 339 -24.69 13.82 12.82
C PRO A 339 -23.95 15.10 13.28
N ASN A 340 -24.45 16.28 12.91
CA ASN A 340 -23.94 17.56 13.33
C ASN A 340 -25.12 18.53 13.62
N ASN A 341 -25.36 18.84 14.89
CA ASN A 341 -26.40 19.79 15.36
C ASN A 341 -27.78 19.60 14.71
N GLY A 342 -28.24 18.34 14.61
CA GLY A 342 -29.56 18.01 14.04
C GLY A 342 -29.60 17.89 12.52
N SER A 343 -28.47 18.10 11.83
CA SER A 343 -28.31 17.85 10.39
C SER A 343 -27.28 16.76 10.12
N LEU A 344 -27.21 16.28 8.89
CA LEU A 344 -26.20 15.32 8.44
C LEU A 344 -25.14 16.04 7.60
N GLU A 345 -23.86 15.81 7.90
CA GLU A 345 -22.71 16.38 7.21
C GLU A 345 -21.86 15.25 6.58
N PRO A 346 -21.47 15.34 5.28
CA PRO A 346 -20.55 14.40 4.69
C PRO A 346 -19.11 14.66 5.13
N LYS A 347 -18.44 13.65 5.70
CA LYS A 347 -17.06 13.73 6.18
C LYS A 347 -16.27 12.47 5.87
N VAL A 348 -15.01 12.65 5.48
CA VAL A 348 -14.06 11.54 5.39
C VAL A 348 -13.53 11.25 6.79
N LEU A 349 -13.72 10.03 7.25
CA LEU A 349 -13.35 9.59 8.60
C LEU A 349 -12.20 8.58 8.53
N ASN A 350 -11.40 8.54 9.57
CA ASN A 350 -10.46 7.44 9.79
C ASN A 350 -11.16 6.27 10.51
N LEU A 351 -10.50 5.12 10.60
CA LEU A 351 -11.10 3.92 11.20
C LEU A 351 -11.52 4.14 12.67
N LYS A 352 -10.67 4.78 13.48
CA LYS A 352 -10.96 5.09 14.89
C LYS A 352 -12.22 5.95 15.00
N GLN A 353 -12.33 7.02 14.22
CA GLN A 353 -13.49 7.90 14.25
C GLN A 353 -14.79 7.16 13.88
N MET A 354 -14.76 6.25 12.91
CA MET A 354 -15.96 5.45 12.58
C MET A 354 -16.41 4.59 13.74
N LEU A 355 -15.48 3.94 14.42
CA LEU A 355 -15.77 3.13 15.61
C LEU A 355 -16.30 3.98 16.76
N GLU A 356 -15.77 5.17 16.98
CA GLU A 356 -16.22 6.13 18.01
C GLU A 356 -17.63 6.65 17.73
N TYR A 357 -17.96 7.00 16.47
CA TYR A 357 -19.34 7.40 16.11
C TYR A 357 -20.34 6.25 16.29
N TYR A 358 -19.93 5.03 15.94
CA TYR A 358 -20.75 3.86 16.20
C TYR A 358 -20.98 3.63 17.70
N LEU A 359 -19.93 3.71 18.52
CA LEU A 359 -20.04 3.54 19.98
C LEU A 359 -20.95 4.61 20.60
N ALA A 360 -20.79 5.86 20.20
CA ALA A 360 -21.65 6.96 20.66
C ALA A 360 -23.12 6.71 20.30
N HIS A 361 -23.39 6.18 19.11
CA HIS A 361 -24.75 5.78 18.72
C HIS A 361 -25.28 4.65 19.61
N GLN A 362 -24.47 3.64 19.94
CA GLN A 362 -24.87 2.55 20.83
C GLN A 362 -25.13 3.04 22.26
N GLU A 363 -24.33 3.99 22.76
CA GLU A 363 -24.60 4.61 24.07
C GLU A 363 -25.98 5.29 24.09
N ASP A 364 -26.38 6.00 23.02
CA ASP A 364 -27.70 6.62 22.92
C ASP A 364 -28.82 5.57 22.83
N VAL A 365 -28.68 4.57 21.94
CA VAL A 365 -29.67 3.48 21.75
C VAL A 365 -29.92 2.72 23.04
N VAL A 366 -28.88 2.30 23.76
CA VAL A 366 -29.01 1.53 24.99
C VAL A 366 -29.55 2.40 26.13
N THR A 367 -29.15 3.68 26.19
CA THR A 367 -29.74 4.63 27.15
C THR A 367 -31.22 4.82 26.94
N ARG A 368 -31.68 5.04 25.71
CA ARG A 368 -33.08 5.23 25.35
C ARG A 368 -33.88 3.95 25.60
N ARG A 369 -33.37 2.77 25.20
CA ARG A 369 -33.95 1.47 25.49
C ARG A 369 -34.13 1.25 26.99
N THR A 370 -33.08 1.51 27.78
CA THR A 370 -33.14 1.32 29.25
C THR A 370 -34.14 2.27 29.91
N LYS A 371 -34.24 3.51 29.44
CA LYS A 371 -35.29 4.45 29.90
C LYS A 371 -36.70 3.97 29.58
N TYR A 372 -36.91 3.42 28.36
CA TYR A 372 -38.19 2.88 27.96
C TYR A 372 -38.56 1.68 28.84
N ASP A 373 -37.64 0.73 29.01
CA ASP A 373 -37.87 -0.46 29.82
C ASP A 373 -38.07 -0.11 31.31
N LEU A 374 -37.33 0.87 31.84
CA LEU A 374 -37.52 1.42 33.19
C LEU A 374 -38.91 2.02 33.36
N ASN A 375 -39.37 2.83 32.42
CA ASN A 375 -40.70 3.45 32.50
C ASN A 375 -41.79 2.37 32.46
N LYS A 376 -41.66 1.38 31.57
CA LYS A 376 -42.61 0.26 31.51
C LYS A 376 -42.60 -0.58 32.78
N ALA A 377 -41.44 -0.85 33.34
CA ALA A 377 -41.31 -1.57 34.61
C ALA A 377 -41.93 -0.77 35.77
N ARG A 378 -41.73 0.54 35.84
CA ARG A 378 -42.34 1.41 36.83
C ARG A 378 -43.88 1.49 36.70
N GLU A 379 -44.37 1.67 35.46
CA GLU A 379 -45.83 1.64 35.19
C GLU A 379 -46.46 0.32 35.68
N ARG A 380 -45.83 -0.83 35.40
CA ARG A 380 -46.33 -2.14 35.84
C ARG A 380 -46.22 -2.35 37.34
N ALA A 381 -45.08 -1.97 37.95
CA ALA A 381 -44.87 -2.04 39.40
C ALA A 381 -45.88 -1.19 40.16
N HIS A 382 -46.18 0.02 39.66
CA HIS A 382 -47.23 0.91 40.22
C HIS A 382 -48.62 0.27 40.24
N ILE A 383 -48.99 -0.42 39.14
CA ILE A 383 -50.23 -1.16 39.07
C ILE A 383 -50.23 -2.31 40.09
N LEU A 384 -49.17 -3.09 40.17
CA LEU A 384 -49.07 -4.22 41.11
C LEU A 384 -49.10 -3.77 42.56
N GLU A 385 -48.47 -2.64 42.91
CA GLU A 385 -48.55 -2.04 44.25
C GLU A 385 -49.98 -1.75 44.66
N GLY A 386 -50.78 -1.17 43.76
CA GLY A 386 -52.20 -0.93 43.97
C GLY A 386 -53.03 -2.24 44.15
N LEU A 387 -52.71 -3.26 43.33
CA LEU A 387 -53.38 -4.57 43.43
C LEU A 387 -53.03 -5.31 44.74
N LEU A 388 -51.74 -5.26 45.17
CA LEU A 388 -51.37 -5.87 46.48
C LEU A 388 -52.00 -5.15 47.64
N LYS A 389 -52.03 -3.81 47.63
CA LYS A 389 -52.76 -3.01 48.63
C LYS A 389 -54.26 -3.36 48.73
N ALA A 390 -54.89 -3.60 47.56
CA ALA A 390 -56.25 -4.01 47.46
C ALA A 390 -56.50 -5.45 48.02
N LEU A 391 -55.57 -6.39 47.76
CA LEU A 391 -55.64 -7.76 48.29
C LEU A 391 -55.40 -7.82 49.79
N ASP A 392 -54.60 -6.93 50.36
CA ASP A 392 -54.41 -6.80 51.79
C ASP A 392 -55.73 -6.33 52.52
N ASN A 393 -56.57 -5.63 51.82
CA ASN A 393 -57.83 -5.05 52.33
C ASN A 393 -59.05 -5.54 51.54
N ILE A 394 -59.03 -6.80 51.11
CA ILE A 394 -59.98 -7.34 50.10
C ILE A 394 -61.45 -7.22 50.51
N ASP A 395 -61.77 -7.45 51.79
CA ASP A 395 -63.18 -7.40 52.28
C ASP A 395 -63.76 -5.96 52.17
N GLU A 396 -62.91 -4.95 52.46
CA GLU A 396 -63.32 -3.55 52.33
C GLU A 396 -63.46 -3.14 50.87
N VAL A 397 -62.52 -3.58 50.00
CA VAL A 397 -62.58 -3.33 48.56
C VAL A 397 -63.83 -3.92 47.92
N ILE A 398 -64.19 -5.18 48.28
CA ILE A 398 -65.46 -5.84 47.84
C ILE A 398 -66.65 -5.08 48.32
N ARG A 399 -66.61 -4.59 49.56
CA ARG A 399 -67.76 -3.84 50.13
C ARG A 399 -67.94 -2.51 49.34
N ILE A 400 -66.97 -1.77 49.09
CA ILE A 400 -66.98 -0.51 48.29
C ILE A 400 -67.53 -0.80 46.92
N ILE A 401 -66.98 -1.75 46.18
CA ILE A 401 -67.37 -2.06 44.79
C ILE A 401 -68.85 -2.49 44.76
N ARG A 402 -69.32 -3.24 45.73
CA ARG A 402 -70.75 -3.68 45.79
C ARG A 402 -71.70 -2.53 46.18
N ALA A 403 -71.26 -1.58 46.95
CA ALA A 403 -72.04 -0.44 47.38
C ALA A 403 -72.19 0.64 46.32
N SER A 404 -71.19 0.73 45.39
CA SER A 404 -71.15 1.75 44.35
C SER A 404 -72.16 1.48 43.26
N GLN A 405 -72.84 2.55 42.76
CA GLN A 405 -73.84 2.46 41.72
C GLN A 405 -73.27 2.27 40.29
N ASN A 406 -72.05 2.66 40.08
CA ASN A 406 -71.29 2.52 38.79
C ASN A 406 -69.80 2.44 39.03
N VAL A 407 -69.06 2.07 37.96
CA VAL A 407 -67.58 1.90 37.96
C VAL A 407 -66.86 3.19 38.39
N GLN A 408 -67.34 4.36 37.94
CA GLN A 408 -66.69 5.64 38.22
C GLN A 408 -66.78 6.00 39.72
N ILE A 409 -67.93 5.77 40.35
CA ILE A 409 -68.12 5.97 41.80
C ILE A 409 -67.26 4.97 42.58
N ALA A 410 -67.23 3.71 42.19
CA ALA A 410 -66.30 2.73 42.81
C ALA A 410 -64.87 3.10 42.74
N LYS A 411 -64.36 3.57 41.57
CA LYS A 411 -63.02 4.08 41.42
C LYS A 411 -62.75 5.25 42.35
N GLN A 412 -63.64 6.24 42.39
CA GLN A 412 -63.45 7.45 43.22
C GLN A 412 -63.38 7.08 44.72
N GLU A 413 -64.28 6.21 45.18
CA GLU A 413 -64.29 5.75 46.60
C GLU A 413 -63.05 4.94 46.96
N LEU A 414 -62.50 4.08 45.99
CA LEU A 414 -61.23 3.39 46.17
C LEU A 414 -60.04 4.32 46.21
N MET A 415 -60.06 5.34 45.36
CA MET A 415 -59.01 6.35 45.35
C MET A 415 -58.97 7.13 46.67
N ASP A 416 -60.09 7.62 47.08
CA ASP A 416 -60.19 8.44 48.33
C ASP A 416 -59.91 7.62 49.58
N ARG A 417 -60.27 6.32 49.59
CA ARG A 417 -60.09 5.49 50.77
C ARG A 417 -58.67 4.91 50.94
N PHE A 418 -58.07 4.50 49.83
CA PHE A 418 -56.75 3.84 49.84
C PHE A 418 -55.62 4.69 49.24
N GLU A 419 -55.90 5.97 48.99
CA GLU A 419 -54.92 6.89 48.35
C GLU A 419 -54.31 6.25 47.07
N LEU A 420 -55.17 5.73 46.17
CA LEU A 420 -54.79 5.10 44.95
C LEU A 420 -54.84 6.09 43.78
N THR A 421 -54.06 5.85 42.74
CA THR A 421 -54.20 6.59 41.50
C THR A 421 -55.33 6.01 40.66
N ASP A 422 -55.86 6.79 39.69
CA ASP A 422 -56.91 6.38 38.78
C ASP A 422 -56.57 5.06 38.07
N VAL A 423 -55.33 4.89 37.63
CA VAL A 423 -54.83 3.67 36.96
C VAL A 423 -54.85 2.45 37.89
N GLN A 424 -54.46 2.64 39.15
CA GLN A 424 -54.52 1.56 40.17
C GLN A 424 -55.97 1.17 40.51
N ALA A 425 -56.81 2.18 40.70
CA ALA A 425 -58.22 1.95 40.96
C ALA A 425 -58.94 1.24 39.79
N GLN A 426 -58.66 1.61 38.56
CA GLN A 426 -59.10 0.92 37.35
C GLN A 426 -58.66 -0.55 37.33
N ALA A 427 -57.38 -0.82 37.60
CA ALA A 427 -56.88 -2.20 37.64
C ALA A 427 -57.54 -3.07 38.74
N ILE A 428 -57.90 -2.47 39.89
CA ILE A 428 -58.58 -3.16 40.95
C ILE A 428 -59.98 -3.48 40.52
N VAL A 429 -60.74 -2.57 39.90
CA VAL A 429 -62.12 -2.83 39.43
C VAL A 429 -62.16 -3.86 38.33
N ASP A 430 -61.16 -3.91 37.43
CA ASP A 430 -61.00 -4.87 36.34
C ASP A 430 -60.44 -6.23 36.81
N MET A 431 -60.13 -6.36 38.09
CA MET A 431 -59.57 -7.59 38.67
C MET A 431 -60.51 -8.78 38.61
N ARG A 432 -60.05 -9.88 38.06
CA ARG A 432 -60.84 -11.13 37.97
C ARG A 432 -60.91 -11.83 39.33
N LEU A 433 -62.04 -12.46 39.67
CA LEU A 433 -62.26 -13.18 40.92
C LEU A 433 -61.15 -14.25 41.22
N ARG A 434 -60.59 -14.87 40.20
CA ARG A 434 -59.50 -15.85 40.39
C ARG A 434 -58.26 -15.23 41.02
N ALA A 435 -58.04 -13.96 40.87
CA ALA A 435 -56.88 -13.26 41.41
C ALA A 435 -56.95 -13.10 42.94
N LEU A 436 -58.08 -13.40 43.54
CA LEU A 436 -58.27 -13.40 44.98
C LEU A 436 -57.72 -14.66 45.67
N THR A 437 -57.23 -15.66 44.90
CA THR A 437 -56.67 -16.88 45.49
C THR A 437 -55.26 -16.65 46.01
N GLY A 438 -54.88 -17.34 47.11
CA GLY A 438 -53.55 -17.18 47.70
C GLY A 438 -52.43 -17.46 46.71
N LEU A 439 -52.61 -18.43 45.84
CA LEU A 439 -51.62 -18.78 44.83
C LEU A 439 -51.34 -17.66 43.75
N GLU A 440 -52.36 -16.89 43.37
CA GLU A 440 -52.23 -15.73 42.49
C GLU A 440 -51.62 -14.54 43.22
N ARG A 441 -51.88 -14.37 44.51
CA ARG A 441 -51.23 -13.34 45.33
C ARG A 441 -49.77 -13.58 45.41
N GLU A 442 -49.27 -14.81 45.69
CA GLU A 442 -47.82 -15.14 45.66
C GLU A 442 -47.19 -14.85 44.31
N LYS A 443 -47.88 -15.05 43.18
CA LYS A 443 -47.37 -14.70 41.86
C LYS A 443 -47.24 -13.20 41.65
N LEU A 444 -48.19 -12.39 42.13
CA LEU A 444 -48.13 -10.93 42.03
C LEU A 444 -47.01 -10.36 42.90
N GLU A 445 -46.80 -10.92 44.09
CA GLU A 445 -45.67 -10.54 44.98
C GLU A 445 -44.32 -10.89 44.34
N ALA A 446 -44.19 -12.08 43.73
CA ALA A 446 -42.98 -12.48 43.01
C ALA A 446 -42.73 -11.60 41.77
N GLU A 447 -43.78 -11.29 40.98
CA GLU A 447 -43.69 -10.37 39.83
C GLU A 447 -43.25 -8.99 40.28
N TYR A 448 -43.78 -8.47 41.38
CA TYR A 448 -43.40 -7.15 41.92
C TYR A 448 -41.95 -7.14 42.40
N ALA A 449 -41.49 -8.17 43.10
CA ALA A 449 -40.11 -8.30 43.53
C ALA A 449 -39.13 -8.31 42.34
N ASP A 450 -39.43 -9.11 41.28
CA ASP A 450 -38.63 -9.17 40.04
C ASP A 450 -38.60 -7.83 39.32
N LEU A 451 -39.72 -7.11 39.24
CA LEU A 451 -39.76 -5.78 38.66
C LEU A 451 -38.95 -4.75 39.46
N MET A 452 -39.02 -4.81 40.79
CA MET A 452 -38.20 -3.92 41.62
C MET A 452 -36.68 -4.16 41.48
N GLU A 453 -36.27 -5.41 41.28
CA GLU A 453 -34.89 -5.75 40.95
C GLU A 453 -34.48 -5.20 39.58
N LYS A 454 -35.32 -5.37 38.56
CA LYS A 454 -35.13 -4.80 37.22
C LYS A 454 -35.04 -3.28 37.25
N ILE A 455 -35.92 -2.60 37.98
CA ILE A 455 -35.95 -1.15 38.15
C ILE A 455 -34.61 -0.68 38.72
N ARG A 456 -34.13 -1.30 39.80
CA ARG A 456 -32.81 -0.98 40.41
C ARG A 456 -31.66 -1.17 39.42
N LYS A 457 -31.67 -2.25 38.63
CA LYS A 457 -30.69 -2.52 37.62
C LYS A 457 -30.69 -1.45 36.52
N TYR A 458 -31.85 -1.05 36.01
CA TYR A 458 -31.98 -0.03 34.98
C TYR A 458 -31.56 1.35 35.50
N GLU A 459 -31.89 1.70 36.71
CA GLU A 459 -31.46 2.94 37.36
C GLU A 459 -29.94 2.99 37.53
N ALA A 460 -29.33 1.89 37.94
CA ALA A 460 -27.87 1.77 38.05
C ALA A 460 -27.16 1.96 36.69
N ILE A 461 -27.68 1.33 35.62
CA ILE A 461 -27.14 1.48 34.25
C ILE A 461 -27.23 2.93 33.77
N LEU A 462 -28.33 3.63 34.07
CA LEU A 462 -28.54 5.01 33.67
C LEU A 462 -27.70 6.01 34.49
N ALA A 463 -27.34 5.66 35.72
CA ALA A 463 -26.53 6.50 36.61
C ALA A 463 -25.03 6.39 36.35
N ASP A 464 -24.55 5.26 35.83
CA ASP A 464 -23.11 4.99 35.60
C ASP A 464 -22.83 4.62 34.16
N ARG A 465 -22.09 5.48 33.48
CA ARG A 465 -21.63 5.24 32.08
C ARG A 465 -20.79 3.98 31.94
N SER A 466 -20.02 3.64 32.97
CA SER A 466 -19.20 2.40 32.92
C SER A 466 -20.06 1.14 32.89
N LEU A 467 -21.18 1.13 33.60
CA LEU A 467 -22.15 0.03 33.54
C LEU A 467 -22.87 -0.02 32.19
N LEU A 468 -23.20 1.13 31.63
CA LEU A 468 -23.79 1.23 30.29
C LEU A 468 -22.85 0.63 29.23
N LEU A 469 -21.57 1.01 29.25
CA LEU A 469 -20.55 0.49 28.33
C LEU A 469 -20.33 -1.02 28.50
N ARG A 470 -20.39 -1.55 29.72
CA ARG A 470 -20.33 -3.01 29.96
C ARG A 470 -21.50 -3.74 29.32
N VAL A 471 -22.70 -3.20 29.39
CA VAL A 471 -23.88 -3.78 28.71
C VAL A 471 -23.67 -3.81 27.19
N ILE A 472 -23.18 -2.71 26.60
CA ILE A 472 -22.85 -2.64 25.16
C ILE A 472 -21.81 -3.68 24.81
N ARG A 473 -20.76 -3.80 25.63
CA ARG A 473 -19.67 -4.77 25.44
C ARG A 473 -20.17 -6.22 25.42
N GLU A 474 -20.99 -6.60 26.39
CA GLU A 474 -21.56 -7.94 26.48
C GLU A 474 -22.45 -8.25 25.26
N GLU A 475 -23.32 -7.32 24.87
CA GLU A 475 -24.24 -7.51 23.74
C GLU A 475 -23.49 -7.64 22.41
N ILE A 476 -22.48 -6.80 22.15
CA ILE A 476 -21.74 -6.86 20.89
C ILE A 476 -20.85 -8.13 20.80
N LEU A 477 -20.29 -8.59 21.93
CA LEU A 477 -19.56 -9.86 21.98
C LEU A 477 -20.46 -11.06 21.70
N ALA A 478 -21.69 -11.08 22.25
CA ALA A 478 -22.66 -12.14 21.95
C ALA A 478 -23.03 -12.18 20.46
N ILE A 479 -23.08 -11.02 19.77
CA ILE A 479 -23.29 -10.96 18.32
C ILE A 479 -22.09 -11.51 17.55
N ALA A 480 -20.87 -11.16 17.97
CA ALA A 480 -19.65 -11.66 17.34
C ALA A 480 -19.50 -13.19 17.52
N GLU A 481 -19.88 -13.73 18.66
CA GLU A 481 -19.89 -15.18 18.91
C GLU A 481 -20.93 -15.89 18.03
N LYS A 482 -22.12 -15.32 17.93
CA LYS A 482 -23.26 -15.93 17.21
C LYS A 482 -23.13 -15.89 15.70
N TYR A 483 -22.58 -14.81 15.12
CA TYR A 483 -22.55 -14.57 13.67
C TYR A 483 -21.17 -14.46 13.09
N GLY A 484 -20.13 -14.37 13.91
CA GLY A 484 -18.75 -14.23 13.45
C GLY A 484 -18.23 -15.50 12.80
N ASP A 485 -17.57 -15.32 11.67
CA ASP A 485 -16.89 -16.37 10.89
C ASP A 485 -15.41 -16.06 10.73
N ASP A 486 -14.69 -16.96 10.08
CA ASP A 486 -13.27 -16.77 9.80
C ASP A 486 -13.08 -15.79 8.64
N ARG A 487 -11.92 -15.14 8.63
CA ARG A 487 -11.52 -14.23 7.55
C ARG A 487 -11.47 -14.97 6.21
N LYS A 488 -12.10 -14.40 5.19
CA LYS A 488 -12.09 -14.92 3.81
C LYS A 488 -10.90 -14.42 3.01
N THR A 489 -10.53 -13.14 3.16
CA THR A 489 -9.44 -12.50 2.43
C THR A 489 -8.12 -12.70 3.15
N SER A 490 -7.14 -13.29 2.48
CA SER A 490 -5.77 -13.41 3.01
C SER A 490 -4.98 -12.09 2.83
N ILE A 491 -4.02 -11.85 3.72
CA ILE A 491 -3.10 -10.71 3.61
C ILE A 491 -1.71 -11.28 3.37
N GLY A 492 -1.23 -11.11 2.14
CA GLY A 492 0.08 -11.57 1.69
C GLY A 492 1.12 -10.45 1.72
N TYR A 493 2.37 -10.84 1.61
CA TYR A 493 3.44 -9.89 1.40
C TYR A 493 3.29 -9.26 0.02
N ASP A 494 3.49 -7.95 -0.06
CA ASP A 494 3.60 -7.32 -1.36
C ASP A 494 4.97 -7.64 -1.95
N VAL A 495 5.00 -8.34 -3.06
CA VAL A 495 6.22 -8.58 -3.84
C VAL A 495 6.87 -7.25 -4.30
N TYR A 496 6.15 -6.13 -4.18
CA TYR A 496 6.66 -4.77 -4.40
C TYR A 496 7.16 -4.08 -3.12
N ASP A 497 6.89 -4.61 -1.92
CA ASP A 497 7.58 -4.22 -0.69
C ASP A 497 8.92 -4.98 -0.54
N ILE A 498 9.02 -6.16 -1.13
CA ILE A 498 10.28 -6.76 -1.55
C ILE A 498 10.54 -6.18 -2.93
N SER A 499 11.39 -5.17 -3.02
CA SER A 499 11.80 -4.61 -4.30
C SER A 499 12.36 -5.75 -5.15
N THR A 500 12.21 -5.68 -6.47
CA THR A 500 12.88 -6.65 -7.38
C THR A 500 14.37 -6.73 -7.05
N GLU A 501 14.87 -5.73 -6.36
CA GLU A 501 16.20 -5.57 -5.81
C GLU A 501 16.48 -6.54 -4.66
N ASP A 502 15.52 -6.83 -3.77
CA ASP A 502 15.68 -7.76 -2.63
C ASP A 502 15.64 -9.23 -3.03
N LEU A 503 15.09 -9.53 -4.21
CA LEU A 503 15.10 -10.89 -4.80
C LEU A 503 16.37 -11.20 -5.58
N ILE A 504 17.21 -10.20 -5.88
CA ILE A 504 18.47 -10.37 -6.59
C ILE A 504 19.56 -10.59 -5.55
N PRO A 505 20.32 -11.69 -5.60
CA PRO A 505 21.38 -11.92 -4.65
C PRO A 505 22.43 -10.81 -4.73
N ARG A 506 22.90 -10.35 -3.57
CA ARG A 506 23.99 -9.38 -3.48
C ARG A 506 25.30 -10.08 -3.76
N GLU A 507 25.76 -9.98 -5.01
CA GLU A 507 26.98 -10.61 -5.49
C GLU A 507 27.95 -9.58 -6.03
N ASN A 508 29.23 -9.85 -5.85
CA ASN A 508 30.28 -9.08 -6.53
C ASN A 508 30.27 -9.43 -8.02
N THR A 509 30.23 -8.42 -8.84
CA THR A 509 30.09 -8.57 -10.28
C THR A 509 31.11 -7.70 -11.03
N VAL A 510 31.54 -8.20 -12.17
CA VAL A 510 32.42 -7.50 -13.08
C VAL A 510 31.62 -7.00 -14.28
N ILE A 511 31.69 -5.71 -14.53
CA ILE A 511 31.07 -5.08 -15.69
C ILE A 511 32.18 -4.69 -16.66
N THR A 512 32.04 -5.10 -17.91
CA THR A 512 32.93 -4.75 -18.98
C THR A 512 32.20 -3.93 -20.02
N MET A 513 32.80 -2.83 -20.46
CA MET A 513 32.27 -1.99 -21.52
C MET A 513 33.36 -1.75 -22.57
N THR A 514 32.97 -1.85 -23.83
CA THR A 514 33.86 -1.57 -24.97
C THR A 514 33.73 -0.13 -25.47
N LYS A 515 34.68 0.32 -26.26
CA LYS A 515 34.68 1.66 -26.89
C LYS A 515 33.45 1.92 -27.75
N LEU A 516 32.96 0.90 -28.46
CA LEU A 516 31.76 0.99 -29.29
C LEU A 516 30.47 0.85 -28.46
N GLY A 517 30.59 0.79 -27.13
CA GLY A 517 29.44 0.78 -26.22
C GLY A 517 28.76 -0.58 -26.01
N TYR A 518 29.45 -1.70 -26.22
CA TYR A 518 28.94 -3.01 -25.79
C TYR A 518 29.27 -3.22 -24.32
N ILE A 519 28.22 -3.57 -23.55
CA ILE A 519 28.32 -3.76 -22.09
C ILE A 519 27.79 -5.12 -21.68
N LYS A 520 28.40 -5.72 -20.69
CA LYS A 520 27.92 -6.95 -20.05
C LYS A 520 28.32 -7.03 -18.60
N ARG A 521 27.58 -7.87 -17.86
CA ARG A 521 27.84 -8.22 -16.47
C ARG A 521 28.30 -9.66 -16.38
N MET A 522 29.25 -9.96 -15.49
CA MET A 522 29.73 -11.30 -15.20
C MET A 522 29.95 -11.48 -13.71
N THR A 523 29.79 -12.70 -13.19
CA THR A 523 30.18 -13.04 -11.81
C THR A 523 31.70 -13.06 -11.66
N VAL A 524 32.22 -12.70 -10.50
CA VAL A 524 33.67 -12.63 -10.22
C VAL A 524 34.37 -13.98 -10.39
N ASP A 525 33.65 -15.07 -10.16
CA ASP A 525 34.17 -16.46 -10.30
C ASP A 525 34.66 -16.81 -11.71
N ASN A 526 34.20 -16.09 -12.72
CA ASN A 526 34.67 -16.23 -14.10
C ASN A 526 36.07 -15.64 -14.33
N PHE A 527 36.65 -14.89 -13.37
CA PHE A 527 37.97 -14.24 -13.42
C PHE A 527 38.94 -14.82 -12.35
N ARG A 528 39.23 -16.12 -12.40
CA ARG A 528 40.24 -16.72 -11.52
C ARG A 528 41.64 -16.20 -11.87
N SER A 529 42.43 -15.86 -10.85
CA SER A 529 43.84 -15.45 -11.03
C SER A 529 44.67 -16.58 -11.63
N GLN A 530 45.45 -16.26 -12.67
CA GLN A 530 46.44 -17.18 -13.25
C GLN A 530 47.85 -16.90 -12.69
N ASN A 531 48.67 -17.96 -12.58
CA ASN A 531 50.08 -17.84 -12.18
C ASN A 531 50.91 -17.11 -13.28
N ARG A 532 52.04 -16.50 -12.86
CA ARG A 532 53.01 -15.85 -13.76
C ARG A 532 53.37 -16.81 -14.92
N GLY A 533 53.28 -16.30 -16.17
CA GLY A 533 53.60 -17.07 -17.38
C GLY A 533 52.41 -17.72 -18.08
N GLY A 534 51.19 -17.56 -17.60
CA GLY A 534 49.96 -18.00 -18.26
C GLY A 534 49.65 -17.20 -19.53
N ARG A 535 49.14 -17.85 -20.58
CA ARG A 535 48.56 -17.16 -21.74
C ARG A 535 47.26 -16.48 -21.26
N GLY A 536 47.19 -15.14 -21.25
CA GLY A 536 46.08 -14.34 -20.81
C GLY A 536 44.73 -14.88 -21.31
N ILE A 537 43.65 -14.57 -20.58
CA ILE A 537 42.32 -15.01 -20.89
C ILE A 537 41.57 -13.95 -21.68
N LYS A 538 40.98 -14.33 -22.82
CA LYS A 538 40.18 -13.41 -23.64
C LYS A 538 38.90 -13.07 -22.86
N GLY A 539 38.75 -11.82 -22.41
CA GLY A 539 37.66 -11.38 -21.55
C GLY A 539 36.35 -11.05 -22.27
N MET A 540 36.40 -10.79 -23.56
CA MET A 540 35.25 -10.41 -24.40
C MET A 540 35.60 -10.62 -25.89
N GLN A 541 34.60 -10.98 -26.67
CA GLN A 541 34.73 -10.97 -28.15
C GLN A 541 34.36 -9.56 -28.62
N THR A 542 35.32 -8.88 -29.20
CA THR A 542 35.18 -7.53 -29.78
C THR A 542 35.06 -7.60 -31.31
N LEU A 543 34.55 -6.53 -31.92
CA LEU A 543 34.64 -6.31 -33.39
C LEU A 543 36.08 -5.96 -33.78
N GLU A 544 36.41 -5.92 -35.08
CA GLU A 544 37.77 -5.68 -35.54
C GLU A 544 38.35 -4.34 -35.06
N ASP A 545 37.50 -3.32 -34.87
CA ASP A 545 37.89 -1.98 -34.40
C ASP A 545 37.45 -1.64 -32.98
N ASP A 546 37.03 -2.67 -32.17
CA ASP A 546 36.50 -2.46 -30.82
C ASP A 546 37.44 -3.05 -29.74
N TYR A 547 37.53 -2.39 -28.57
CA TYR A 547 38.31 -2.84 -27.42
C TYR A 547 37.63 -2.52 -26.11
N ILE A 548 37.96 -3.25 -25.04
CA ILE A 548 37.43 -2.99 -23.68
C ILE A 548 38.02 -1.67 -23.18
N GLU A 549 37.19 -0.66 -23.00
CA GLU A 549 37.54 0.65 -22.47
C GLU A 549 37.40 0.71 -20.95
N GLU A 550 36.33 0.12 -20.38
CA GLU A 550 36.05 0.13 -18.96
C GLU A 550 35.87 -1.28 -18.40
N LEU A 551 36.45 -1.55 -17.24
CA LEU A 551 36.29 -2.73 -16.46
C LEU A 551 36.00 -2.30 -15.01
N LEU A 552 34.77 -2.54 -14.54
CA LEU A 552 34.31 -2.11 -13.23
C LEU A 552 34.01 -3.34 -12.36
N MET A 553 34.58 -3.37 -11.16
CA MET A 553 34.18 -4.28 -10.11
C MET A 553 33.18 -3.56 -9.20
N THR A 554 31.99 -4.15 -9.03
CA THR A 554 30.91 -3.58 -8.26
C THR A 554 30.02 -4.68 -7.69
N THR A 555 28.98 -4.33 -6.92
CA THR A 555 27.95 -5.28 -6.50
C THR A 555 26.71 -5.13 -7.37
N THR A 556 25.91 -6.18 -7.46
CA THR A 556 24.66 -6.19 -8.23
C THR A 556 23.72 -5.02 -7.89
N HIS A 557 23.76 -4.52 -6.65
CA HIS A 557 22.85 -3.48 -6.13
C HIS A 557 23.36 -2.04 -6.26
N HIS A 558 24.62 -1.84 -6.66
CA HIS A 558 25.14 -0.48 -6.82
C HIS A 558 24.50 0.23 -8.01
N TYR A 559 24.35 1.55 -7.88
CA TYR A 559 24.02 2.40 -9.00
C TYR A 559 25.22 2.60 -9.89
N LEU A 560 25.01 2.61 -11.18
CA LEU A 560 25.99 2.97 -12.18
C LEU A 560 25.55 4.28 -12.82
N MET A 561 26.40 5.29 -12.71
CA MET A 561 26.19 6.59 -13.31
C MET A 561 27.01 6.67 -14.60
N PHE A 562 26.34 6.76 -15.73
CA PHE A 562 26.97 6.84 -17.06
C PHE A 562 26.97 8.30 -17.49
N PHE A 563 28.19 8.85 -17.66
CA PHE A 563 28.35 10.21 -18.14
C PHE A 563 28.76 10.19 -19.62
N THR A 564 28.25 11.14 -20.39
CA THR A 564 28.48 11.21 -21.84
C THR A 564 29.31 12.41 -22.24
N ASN A 565 29.95 12.34 -23.42
CA ASN A 565 30.70 13.44 -24.00
C ASN A 565 29.88 14.73 -24.15
N THR A 566 28.58 14.62 -24.32
CA THR A 566 27.62 15.75 -24.41
C THR A 566 27.25 16.36 -23.07
N GLY A 567 27.84 15.88 -21.96
CA GLY A 567 27.56 16.38 -20.61
C GLY A 567 26.26 15.92 -20.00
N ARG A 568 25.72 14.80 -20.45
CA ARG A 568 24.50 14.16 -19.84
C ARG A 568 24.93 13.02 -18.93
N VAL A 569 23.99 12.64 -18.04
CA VAL A 569 24.15 11.51 -17.12
C VAL A 569 22.93 10.62 -17.16
N TYR A 570 23.15 9.32 -17.18
CA TYR A 570 22.15 8.25 -17.10
C TYR A 570 22.43 7.38 -15.87
N ARG A 571 21.43 6.70 -15.36
CA ARG A 571 21.54 5.84 -14.17
C ARG A 571 20.89 4.48 -14.42
N LEU A 572 21.62 3.42 -14.11
CA LEU A 572 21.13 2.05 -14.03
C LEU A 572 21.58 1.40 -12.72
N LYS A 573 20.89 0.36 -12.28
CA LYS A 573 21.42 -0.58 -11.30
C LYS A 573 22.30 -1.61 -11.99
N ALA A 574 23.35 -2.08 -11.32
CA ALA A 574 24.28 -3.05 -11.92
C ALA A 574 23.58 -4.35 -12.35
N TYR A 575 22.55 -4.78 -11.64
CA TYR A 575 21.73 -5.95 -12.01
C TYR A 575 20.87 -5.75 -13.29
N GLU A 576 20.59 -4.51 -13.69
CA GLU A 576 19.87 -4.22 -14.93
C GLU A 576 20.71 -4.48 -16.20
N ILE A 577 22.03 -4.62 -16.03
CA ILE A 577 22.94 -5.00 -17.12
C ILE A 577 22.84 -6.51 -17.33
N PRO A 578 22.56 -6.97 -18.58
CA PRO A 578 22.40 -8.39 -18.86
C PRO A 578 23.65 -9.19 -18.52
N GLU A 579 23.44 -10.33 -17.88
CA GLU A 579 24.49 -11.29 -17.62
C GLU A 579 24.89 -12.02 -18.90
N ALA A 580 26.17 -12.18 -19.15
CA ALA A 580 26.67 -12.84 -20.32
C ALA A 580 27.96 -13.61 -20.03
N GLY A 581 28.14 -14.71 -20.72
CA GLY A 581 29.35 -15.53 -20.60
C GLY A 581 30.63 -14.77 -20.99
N ARG A 582 31.78 -15.29 -20.55
CA ARG A 582 33.08 -14.65 -20.72
C ARG A 582 33.43 -14.27 -22.18
N THR A 583 33.12 -15.12 -23.14
CA THR A 583 33.39 -14.93 -24.57
C THR A 583 32.30 -14.16 -25.31
N ALA A 584 31.16 -13.88 -24.70
CA ALA A 584 30.07 -13.14 -25.34
C ALA A 584 30.43 -11.65 -25.54
N ARG A 585 29.87 -11.04 -26.60
CA ARG A 585 30.06 -9.61 -26.93
C ARG A 585 29.30 -8.68 -25.96
N GLY A 586 28.25 -9.17 -25.29
CA GLY A 586 27.35 -8.34 -24.46
C GLY A 586 26.27 -7.63 -25.28
N THR A 587 25.64 -6.65 -24.66
CA THR A 587 24.51 -5.89 -25.22
C THR A 587 24.96 -4.48 -25.53
N ALA A 588 24.52 -3.90 -26.65
CA ALA A 588 24.82 -2.49 -26.95
C ALA A 588 24.15 -1.58 -25.92
N ILE A 589 24.89 -0.65 -25.35
CA ILE A 589 24.42 0.25 -24.27
C ILE A 589 23.20 1.09 -24.71
N ILE A 590 23.08 1.39 -26.00
CA ILE A 590 21.93 2.11 -26.56
C ILE A 590 20.60 1.35 -26.36
N ASN A 591 20.64 0.03 -26.18
CA ASN A 591 19.46 -0.77 -25.86
C ASN A 591 19.06 -0.68 -24.37
N LEU A 592 19.94 -0.21 -23.52
CA LEU A 592 19.73 -0.05 -22.07
C LEU A 592 19.48 1.41 -21.70
N LEU A 593 20.15 2.36 -22.37
CA LEU A 593 20.08 3.80 -22.16
C LEU A 593 19.55 4.50 -23.41
N GLN A 594 18.69 5.51 -23.22
CA GLN A 594 18.16 6.33 -24.31
C GLN A 594 19.18 7.41 -24.71
N LEU A 595 20.30 7.00 -25.31
CA LEU A 595 21.33 7.90 -25.78
C LEU A 595 20.83 8.70 -27.00
N MET A 596 21.29 9.94 -27.10
CA MET A 596 21.05 10.80 -28.26
C MET A 596 22.02 10.46 -29.43
N PRO A 597 21.70 10.78 -30.67
CA PRO A 597 22.64 10.58 -31.79
C PRO A 597 23.97 11.27 -31.53
N GLY A 598 25.08 10.53 -31.69
CA GLY A 598 26.45 11.06 -31.48
C GLY A 598 26.92 11.11 -30.02
N GLU A 599 26.08 10.63 -29.10
CA GLU A 599 26.39 10.57 -27.66
C GLU A 599 27.19 9.30 -27.34
N CYS A 600 28.36 9.46 -26.70
CA CYS A 600 29.26 8.38 -26.29
C CYS A 600 29.48 8.44 -24.78
N ILE A 601 29.61 7.28 -24.12
CA ILE A 601 29.94 7.21 -22.69
C ILE A 601 31.40 7.57 -22.48
N THR A 602 31.70 8.52 -21.60
CA THR A 602 33.06 8.97 -21.25
C THR A 602 33.49 8.57 -19.86
N ALA A 603 32.53 8.29 -18.95
CA ALA A 603 32.86 7.81 -17.60
C ALA A 603 31.70 7.00 -17.01
N VAL A 604 32.05 6.00 -16.22
CA VAL A 604 31.09 5.21 -15.43
C VAL A 604 31.50 5.22 -13.97
N ILE A 605 30.58 5.70 -13.10
CA ILE A 605 30.86 5.82 -11.67
C ILE A 605 29.91 4.88 -10.90
N PRO A 606 30.46 3.84 -10.23
CA PRO A 606 29.64 2.99 -9.35
C PRO A 606 29.39 3.70 -8.02
N LEU A 607 28.14 3.70 -7.54
CA LEU A 607 27.73 4.35 -6.30
C LEU A 607 26.88 3.40 -5.45
N ARG A 608 27.19 3.33 -4.15
CA ARG A 608 26.37 2.61 -3.18
C ARG A 608 25.13 3.43 -2.80
N LYS A 609 25.34 4.70 -2.40
CA LYS A 609 24.30 5.65 -1.96
C LYS A 609 24.66 7.07 -2.38
N PHE A 610 23.70 7.97 -2.37
CA PHE A 610 23.88 9.41 -2.61
C PHE A 610 24.06 10.15 -1.27
N GLU A 611 25.25 10.01 -0.66
CA GLU A 611 25.57 10.54 0.67
C GLU A 611 26.04 12.00 0.63
N ASP A 612 25.85 12.74 1.73
CA ASP A 612 26.39 14.10 1.88
C ASP A 612 27.91 14.07 2.00
N GLY A 613 28.56 15.19 1.59
CA GLY A 613 30.00 15.34 1.68
C GLY A 613 30.78 14.72 0.52
N HIS A 614 30.10 14.13 -0.47
CA HIS A 614 30.68 13.63 -1.69
C HIS A 614 30.27 14.47 -2.90
N TYR A 615 31.20 14.62 -3.83
CA TYR A 615 31.07 15.46 -5.01
C TYR A 615 31.50 14.71 -6.26
N LEU A 616 30.93 15.13 -7.40
CA LEU A 616 31.45 14.74 -8.71
C LEU A 616 32.27 15.87 -9.27
N MET A 617 33.55 15.58 -9.49
CA MET A 617 34.46 16.46 -10.20
C MET A 617 34.46 16.07 -11.67
N MET A 618 34.21 17.02 -12.54
CA MET A 618 34.12 16.87 -13.99
C MET A 618 35.19 17.73 -14.66
N ALA A 619 35.77 17.21 -15.73
CA ALA A 619 36.72 17.96 -16.56
C ALA A 619 36.29 17.91 -18.02
N THR A 620 36.44 19.06 -18.71
CA THR A 620 36.15 19.18 -20.14
C THR A 620 37.42 19.26 -20.96
N LYS A 621 37.30 18.95 -22.23
CA LYS A 621 38.39 19.00 -23.23
C LYS A 621 39.07 20.36 -23.28
N ASN A 622 38.31 21.45 -23.15
CA ASN A 622 38.81 22.83 -23.17
C ASN A 622 39.27 23.34 -21.80
N GLY A 623 39.54 22.44 -20.84
CA GLY A 623 40.17 22.78 -19.57
C GLY A 623 39.23 23.42 -18.52
N LEU A 624 37.90 23.31 -18.69
CA LEU A 624 36.97 23.68 -17.64
C LEU A 624 36.82 22.53 -16.62
N VAL A 625 36.61 22.90 -15.37
CA VAL A 625 36.31 21.93 -14.29
C VAL A 625 35.08 22.35 -13.51
N LYS A 626 34.34 21.36 -13.04
CA LYS A 626 33.10 21.57 -12.28
C LYS A 626 33.03 20.61 -11.12
N LYS A 627 32.60 21.11 -9.96
CA LYS A 627 32.29 20.31 -8.77
C LYS A 627 30.81 20.42 -8.43
N THR A 628 30.11 19.29 -8.30
CA THR A 628 28.69 19.24 -8.01
C THR A 628 28.40 18.20 -6.91
N PRO A 629 27.58 18.50 -5.89
CA PRO A 629 27.20 17.52 -4.87
C PRO A 629 26.50 16.32 -5.51
N ILE A 630 26.85 15.12 -5.04
CA ILE A 630 26.28 13.86 -5.60
C ILE A 630 24.78 13.76 -5.45
N LYS A 631 24.19 14.39 -4.42
CA LYS A 631 22.73 14.42 -4.18
C LYS A 631 21.94 15.07 -5.32
N GLU A 632 22.54 16.00 -6.06
CA GLU A 632 21.92 16.61 -7.24
C GLU A 632 21.57 15.58 -8.34
N TYR A 633 22.15 14.39 -8.28
CA TYR A 633 21.97 13.31 -9.24
C TYR A 633 21.15 12.13 -8.67
N ALA A 634 20.52 12.27 -7.49
CA ALA A 634 19.71 11.22 -6.89
C ALA A 634 18.48 10.85 -7.73
N ASN A 635 17.94 11.81 -8.48
CA ASN A 635 16.71 11.66 -9.27
C ASN A 635 16.94 11.73 -10.78
N VAL A 636 17.79 10.86 -11.31
CA VAL A 636 18.02 10.75 -12.76
C VAL A 636 16.92 9.93 -13.40
N ARG A 637 16.24 10.47 -14.42
CA ARG A 637 15.19 9.81 -15.21
C ARG A 637 15.80 8.92 -16.29
N LYS A 638 15.03 7.97 -16.85
CA LYS A 638 15.50 7.05 -17.92
C LYS A 638 15.98 7.76 -19.19
N ASN A 639 15.45 8.94 -19.50
CA ASN A 639 15.86 9.77 -20.64
C ASN A 639 17.10 10.62 -20.38
N GLY A 640 17.81 10.37 -19.28
CA GLY A 640 19.00 11.11 -18.89
C GLY A 640 18.71 12.50 -18.33
N LEU A 641 19.76 13.13 -17.81
CA LEU A 641 19.72 14.42 -17.15
C LEU A 641 20.98 15.21 -17.52
N ALA A 642 20.88 16.53 -17.69
CA ALA A 642 22.06 17.36 -17.90
C ALA A 642 22.94 17.36 -16.63
N ALA A 643 24.20 16.93 -16.76
CA ALA A 643 25.21 16.91 -15.70
C ALA A 643 26.06 18.18 -15.68
N ILE A 644 26.35 18.71 -16.85
CA ILE A 644 27.10 19.94 -17.07
C ILE A 644 26.56 20.60 -18.34
N THR A 645 26.58 21.91 -18.41
CA THR A 645 26.34 22.64 -19.66
C THR A 645 27.69 22.87 -20.34
N LEU A 646 27.86 22.32 -21.53
CA LEU A 646 29.06 22.47 -22.34
C LEU A 646 28.92 23.66 -23.32
N ARG A 647 30.03 24.18 -23.79
CA ARG A 647 30.10 25.08 -24.93
C ARG A 647 30.02 24.28 -26.23
N ASP A 648 29.73 24.93 -27.36
CA ASP A 648 29.46 24.25 -28.63
C ASP A 648 30.67 23.42 -29.13
N ASP A 649 31.92 23.78 -28.77
CA ASP A 649 33.15 23.11 -29.18
C ASP A 649 33.80 22.32 -28.03
N ASP A 650 33.09 22.05 -26.93
CA ASP A 650 33.67 21.40 -25.74
C ASP A 650 33.01 20.04 -25.48
N GLU A 651 33.77 19.12 -24.93
CA GLU A 651 33.35 17.78 -24.58
C GLU A 651 33.70 17.46 -23.13
N LEU A 652 32.82 16.71 -22.45
CA LEU A 652 33.17 16.13 -21.14
C LEU A 652 34.11 14.95 -21.36
N ILE A 653 35.28 14.98 -20.75
CA ILE A 653 36.32 13.95 -20.94
C ILE A 653 36.39 12.96 -19.77
N GLU A 654 36.25 13.42 -18.55
CA GLU A 654 36.40 12.55 -17.36
C GLU A 654 35.58 13.06 -16.19
N VAL A 655 35.10 12.14 -15.36
CA VAL A 655 34.34 12.39 -14.12
C VAL A 655 34.93 11.54 -13.01
N LYS A 656 35.17 12.15 -11.84
CA LYS A 656 35.68 11.45 -10.63
C LYS A 656 34.81 11.75 -9.42
N LEU A 657 34.68 10.77 -8.54
CA LEU A 657 34.09 10.95 -7.24
C LEU A 657 35.15 11.51 -6.26
N THR A 658 34.78 12.57 -5.52
CA THR A 658 35.67 13.28 -4.61
C THR A 658 35.00 13.61 -3.28
N ASP A 659 35.78 13.97 -2.27
CA ASP A 659 35.36 14.22 -0.88
C ASP A 659 35.87 15.55 -0.29
N ASP A 660 36.25 16.50 -1.15
CA ASP A 660 36.79 17.84 -0.83
C ASP A 660 38.17 17.82 -0.14
N LYS A 661 38.87 16.69 -0.19
CA LYS A 661 40.18 16.48 0.44
C LYS A 661 41.29 16.14 -0.55
N LYS A 662 41.00 16.20 -1.85
CA LYS A 662 41.91 15.72 -2.89
C LYS A 662 42.54 16.89 -3.65
N ASP A 663 43.68 16.62 -4.30
CA ASP A 663 44.22 17.51 -5.33
C ASP A 663 43.88 16.96 -6.71
N ILE A 664 43.49 17.85 -7.60
CA ILE A 664 43.12 17.57 -8.99
C ILE A 664 44.33 17.81 -9.88
N ILE A 665 44.57 16.87 -10.78
CA ILE A 665 45.69 16.96 -11.75
C ILE A 665 45.05 16.86 -13.14
N LEU A 666 45.26 17.91 -13.96
CA LEU A 666 44.88 17.91 -15.37
C LEU A 666 46.15 17.76 -16.22
N VAL A 667 46.06 16.94 -17.25
CA VAL A 667 47.14 16.70 -18.20
C VAL A 667 46.67 17.00 -19.60
N THR A 668 47.47 17.74 -20.39
CA THR A 668 47.14 18.08 -21.77
C THR A 668 47.86 17.21 -22.77
N LYS A 669 47.37 17.20 -24.00
CA LYS A 669 47.91 16.51 -25.15
C LYS A 669 49.36 16.96 -25.45
N ASP A 670 49.63 18.27 -25.33
CA ASP A 670 50.97 18.86 -25.55
C ASP A 670 51.93 18.67 -24.36
N GLY A 671 51.56 17.83 -23.40
CA GLY A 671 52.41 17.45 -22.27
C GLY A 671 52.59 18.54 -21.21
N MET A 672 51.59 19.39 -21.04
CA MET A 672 51.44 20.29 -19.89
C MET A 672 50.58 19.64 -18.79
N CYS A 673 50.78 20.08 -17.54
CA CYS A 673 50.07 19.55 -16.40
C CYS A 673 49.88 20.63 -15.33
N ILE A 674 48.69 20.68 -14.70
CA ILE A 674 48.44 21.52 -13.54
C ILE A 674 47.89 20.68 -12.39
N ARG A 675 48.41 20.95 -11.17
CA ARG A 675 47.88 20.37 -9.92
C ARG A 675 47.34 21.49 -9.04
N PHE A 676 46.11 21.39 -8.60
CA PHE A 676 45.44 22.35 -7.72
C PHE A 676 44.55 21.65 -6.71
N LYS A 677 44.20 22.35 -5.64
CA LYS A 677 43.33 21.81 -4.59
C LYS A 677 41.87 21.73 -5.07
N GLU A 678 41.22 20.66 -4.74
CA GLU A 678 39.75 20.49 -5.00
C GLU A 678 38.94 21.65 -4.40
N THR A 679 39.31 22.15 -3.21
CA THR A 679 38.70 23.26 -2.53
C THR A 679 38.70 24.58 -3.31
N ASP A 680 39.62 24.74 -4.27
CA ASP A 680 39.68 25.92 -5.15
C ASP A 680 38.51 25.92 -6.16
N VAL A 681 37.85 24.81 -6.34
CA VAL A 681 36.67 24.68 -7.19
C VAL A 681 35.40 24.75 -6.31
N ARG A 682 34.68 25.88 -6.39
CA ARG A 682 33.41 26.03 -5.67
C ARG A 682 32.38 24.99 -6.14
N SER A 683 31.63 24.48 -5.22
CA SER A 683 30.48 23.62 -5.52
C SER A 683 29.42 24.42 -6.25
N THR A 684 28.87 23.86 -7.33
CA THR A 684 27.86 24.49 -8.19
C THR A 684 26.75 23.51 -8.55
N GLY A 685 25.55 24.03 -8.82
CA GLY A 685 24.44 23.24 -9.26
C GLY A 685 24.68 22.56 -10.63
N ARG A 686 23.84 21.59 -10.93
CA ARG A 686 23.92 20.65 -12.04
C ARG A 686 24.05 21.33 -13.44
N THR A 687 23.34 22.40 -13.70
CA THR A 687 23.27 23.08 -15.01
C THR A 687 24.36 24.12 -15.25
N SER A 688 25.33 24.26 -14.35
CA SER A 688 26.43 25.22 -14.54
C SER A 688 27.49 24.72 -15.54
N MET A 689 28.22 25.61 -16.17
CA MET A 689 29.33 25.30 -17.12
C MET A 689 30.67 24.96 -16.41
N GLY A 690 30.77 25.26 -15.12
CA GLY A 690 32.01 25.12 -14.36
C GLY A 690 32.91 26.36 -14.42
N VAL A 691 34.17 26.19 -14.04
CA VAL A 691 35.16 27.22 -13.93
C VAL A 691 36.45 26.78 -14.63
N ARG A 692 37.31 27.73 -15.02
CA ARG A 692 38.61 27.40 -15.67
C ARG A 692 39.52 26.62 -14.71
N GLY A 693 39.79 25.39 -15.02
CA GLY A 693 40.74 24.53 -14.33
C GLY A 693 42.17 24.75 -14.79
N MET A 694 42.37 24.78 -16.11
CA MET A 694 43.65 25.03 -16.76
C MET A 694 43.50 26.01 -17.93
N ASN A 695 44.51 26.84 -18.18
CA ASN A 695 44.60 27.70 -19.34
C ASN A 695 45.46 26.98 -20.40
N ILE A 696 44.80 26.45 -21.42
CA ILE A 696 45.40 25.69 -22.50
C ILE A 696 45.71 26.63 -23.67
N ASP A 697 46.77 26.31 -24.45
CA ASP A 697 47.11 27.02 -25.65
C ASP A 697 46.23 26.60 -26.82
N ASP A 698 46.15 27.44 -27.89
CA ASP A 698 45.29 27.14 -29.05
C ASP A 698 45.76 25.84 -29.73
N GLY A 699 44.84 24.90 -29.90
CA GLY A 699 45.09 23.58 -30.48
C GLY A 699 45.46 22.49 -29.49
N ASP A 700 45.77 22.82 -28.22
CA ASP A 700 45.95 21.84 -27.15
C ASP A 700 44.61 21.42 -26.52
N GLU A 701 44.53 20.25 -25.91
CA GLU A 701 43.36 19.72 -25.26
C GLU A 701 43.70 18.96 -23.98
N VAL A 702 42.82 18.97 -22.97
CA VAL A 702 42.96 18.14 -21.78
C VAL A 702 42.60 16.69 -22.13
N VAL A 703 43.54 15.76 -21.85
CA VAL A 703 43.39 14.33 -22.15
C VAL A 703 43.15 13.47 -20.91
N ALA A 704 43.43 13.97 -19.70
CA ALA A 704 43.21 13.24 -18.48
C ALA A 704 42.98 14.14 -17.26
N MET A 705 42.13 13.71 -16.33
CA MET A 705 41.97 14.24 -14.98
C MET A 705 42.26 13.15 -13.95
N GLN A 706 43.23 13.36 -13.06
CA GLN A 706 43.60 12.40 -12.03
C GLN A 706 43.55 13.03 -10.64
N LEU A 707 43.40 12.17 -9.61
CA LEU A 707 43.44 12.57 -8.20
C LEU A 707 44.77 12.14 -7.58
N ASN A 708 45.38 12.99 -6.76
CA ASN A 708 46.62 12.67 -6.06
C ASN A 708 46.54 11.44 -5.14
N SER A 709 45.34 11.13 -4.65
CA SER A 709 45.10 9.98 -3.78
C SER A 709 45.04 8.63 -4.50
N GLN A 710 45.06 8.63 -5.82
CA GLN A 710 44.95 7.40 -6.62
C GLN A 710 46.30 6.73 -6.93
N GLY A 711 47.43 7.32 -6.53
CA GLY A 711 48.76 6.76 -6.71
C GLY A 711 49.87 7.73 -6.37
N ASP A 712 51.09 7.20 -6.06
CA ASP A 712 52.25 7.96 -5.68
C ASP A 712 53.01 8.52 -6.91
N CYS A 713 52.74 8.00 -8.09
CA CYS A 713 53.31 8.42 -9.36
C CYS A 713 52.24 8.72 -10.40
N LEU A 714 52.53 9.68 -11.27
CA LEU A 714 51.73 9.94 -12.47
C LEU A 714 52.39 9.20 -13.64
N LEU A 715 51.74 8.17 -14.16
CA LEU A 715 52.10 7.52 -15.44
C LEU A 715 51.59 8.37 -16.59
N ILE A 716 52.44 8.71 -17.53
CA ILE A 716 52.08 9.44 -18.74
C ILE A 716 52.47 8.58 -19.95
N VAL A 717 51.56 8.41 -20.89
CA VAL A 717 51.75 7.56 -22.08
C VAL A 717 51.53 8.40 -23.34
N SER A 718 52.34 8.20 -24.35
CA SER A 718 52.25 8.90 -25.63
C SER A 718 51.81 7.97 -26.77
N ALA A 719 51.36 8.57 -27.89
CA ALA A 719 50.77 7.89 -29.05
C ALA A 719 51.73 6.83 -29.66
N ASN A 720 53.03 7.06 -29.69
CA ASN A 720 53.99 6.13 -30.25
C ASN A 720 54.50 5.08 -29.23
N GLY A 721 53.79 4.83 -28.17
CA GLY A 721 54.07 3.76 -27.21
C GLY A 721 55.23 4.04 -26.25
N MET A 722 55.61 5.30 -26.09
CA MET A 722 56.58 5.75 -25.08
C MET A 722 55.83 6.17 -23.82
N GLY A 723 56.42 5.96 -22.64
CA GLY A 723 55.80 6.38 -21.36
C GLY A 723 56.80 6.39 -20.20
N LYS A 724 56.39 6.99 -19.10
CA LYS A 724 57.14 7.07 -17.85
C LYS A 724 56.29 7.25 -16.66
N ARG A 725 56.79 6.87 -15.48
CA ARG A 725 56.27 7.30 -14.21
C ARG A 725 57.01 8.52 -13.70
N THR A 726 56.31 9.51 -13.15
CA THR A 726 56.92 10.67 -12.47
C THR A 726 56.32 10.78 -11.08
N SER A 727 57.13 10.97 -10.03
CA SER A 727 56.66 11.11 -8.66
C SER A 727 55.66 12.27 -8.53
N MET A 728 54.54 12.07 -7.80
CA MET A 728 53.55 13.11 -7.51
C MET A 728 54.16 14.34 -6.82
N GLY A 729 55.26 14.16 -6.06
CA GLY A 729 55.99 15.25 -5.40
C GLY A 729 56.64 16.25 -6.34
N GLU A 730 56.96 15.88 -7.61
CA GLU A 730 57.51 16.78 -8.61
C GLU A 730 56.46 17.77 -9.17
N PHE A 731 55.17 17.55 -8.96
CA PHE A 731 54.09 18.42 -9.39
C PHE A 731 53.66 19.31 -8.24
N THR A 732 54.17 20.54 -8.20
CA THR A 732 53.78 21.52 -7.17
C THR A 732 52.31 21.92 -7.28
N CYS A 733 51.63 22.03 -6.15
CA CYS A 733 50.27 22.52 -6.10
C CYS A 733 50.26 24.02 -6.46
N GLN A 734 49.41 24.40 -7.42
CA GLN A 734 49.26 25.75 -7.95
C GLN A 734 47.83 26.23 -7.83
N ASN A 735 47.57 27.51 -8.05
CA ASN A 735 46.23 28.01 -8.20
C ASN A 735 45.62 27.52 -9.53
N ARG A 736 44.37 27.14 -9.52
CA ARG A 736 43.66 26.72 -10.74
C ARG A 736 43.62 27.83 -11.80
N GLY A 737 43.50 27.43 -13.07
CA GLY A 737 43.37 28.38 -14.20
C GLY A 737 44.70 28.92 -14.74
N GLY A 738 45.86 28.43 -14.22
CA GLY A 738 47.19 28.68 -14.77
C GLY A 738 47.52 27.79 -15.99
N LYS A 739 48.63 28.07 -16.68
CA LYS A 739 49.15 27.22 -17.77
C LYS A 739 49.75 25.90 -17.26
N GLY A 740 50.02 25.78 -15.97
CA GLY A 740 50.68 24.61 -15.38
C GLY A 740 52.16 24.52 -15.67
N VAL A 741 52.70 23.30 -15.59
CA VAL A 741 54.11 22.97 -15.79
C VAL A 741 54.24 21.87 -16.84
N LYS A 742 55.37 21.83 -17.52
CA LYS A 742 55.67 20.76 -18.48
C LYS A 742 55.87 19.43 -17.76
N CYS A 743 55.06 18.42 -18.12
CA CYS A 743 55.09 17.08 -17.53
C CYS A 743 55.69 16.02 -18.48
N TYR A 744 55.70 16.28 -19.76
CA TYR A 744 56.25 15.36 -20.77
C TYR A 744 56.95 16.13 -21.89
N LYS A 745 58.04 15.57 -22.42
CA LYS A 745 58.73 16.14 -23.54
C LYS A 745 58.31 15.45 -24.83
N ILE A 746 57.51 16.13 -25.62
CA ILE A 746 57.06 15.67 -26.93
C ILE A 746 58.15 15.78 -27.95
N THR A 747 58.31 14.77 -28.78
CA THR A 747 59.21 14.66 -29.90
C THR A 747 58.55 13.87 -31.02
N GLU A 748 59.06 13.91 -32.23
CA GLU A 748 58.56 13.08 -33.34
C GLU A 748 58.59 11.59 -33.02
N LYS A 749 59.49 11.16 -32.12
CA LYS A 749 59.61 9.80 -31.67
C LYS A 749 58.48 9.37 -30.69
N THR A 750 57.96 10.30 -29.91
CA THR A 750 56.96 10.01 -28.86
C THR A 750 55.55 10.20 -29.38
N GLY A 751 55.35 11.16 -30.28
CA GLY A 751 54.02 11.65 -30.56
C GLY A 751 53.40 12.35 -29.35
N ASP A 752 52.11 12.74 -29.46
CA ASP A 752 51.34 13.46 -28.45
C ASP A 752 51.03 12.60 -27.22
N VAL A 753 50.74 13.22 -26.09
CA VAL A 753 50.27 12.51 -24.91
C VAL A 753 48.82 12.06 -25.14
N ILE A 754 48.58 10.77 -24.97
CA ILE A 754 47.25 10.19 -25.15
C ILE A 754 46.49 9.97 -23.85
N GLY A 755 47.17 9.93 -22.72
CA GLY A 755 46.54 9.72 -21.44
C GLY A 755 47.53 9.67 -20.27
N ALA A 756 46.99 9.88 -19.09
CA ALA A 756 47.74 9.78 -17.84
C ALA A 756 46.90 9.05 -16.77
N ARG A 757 47.64 8.30 -15.89
CA ARG A 757 47.00 7.59 -14.76
C ARG A 757 47.87 7.77 -13.50
N ALA A 758 47.19 7.97 -12.36
CA ALA A 758 47.84 7.92 -11.07
C ALA A 758 48.04 6.45 -10.66
N VAL A 759 49.27 6.03 -10.40
CA VAL A 759 49.65 4.63 -10.19
C VAL A 759 50.61 4.47 -9.03
N ASN A 760 50.53 3.31 -8.35
CA ASN A 760 51.52 2.83 -7.39
C ASN A 760 52.44 1.80 -8.06
N GLU A 761 53.52 1.41 -7.37
CA GLU A 761 54.50 0.47 -7.91
C GLU A 761 53.94 -0.94 -8.10
N ASP A 762 53.01 -1.35 -7.24
CA ASP A 762 52.33 -2.64 -7.23
C ASP A 762 51.20 -2.73 -8.26
N ASN A 763 50.81 -1.62 -8.88
CA ASN A 763 49.76 -1.59 -9.88
C ASN A 763 50.20 -2.18 -11.21
N GLU A 764 49.23 -2.62 -12.00
CA GLU A 764 49.41 -3.01 -13.39
C GLU A 764 48.57 -2.12 -14.30
N VAL A 765 49.07 -1.86 -15.48
CA VAL A 765 48.39 -1.06 -16.50
C VAL A 765 48.26 -1.82 -17.80
N MET A 766 47.22 -1.56 -18.52
CA MET A 766 46.96 -2.06 -19.86
C MET A 766 47.11 -0.91 -20.85
N LEU A 767 47.93 -1.15 -21.88
CA LEU A 767 48.01 -0.27 -23.05
C LEU A 767 47.21 -0.93 -24.16
N ILE A 768 46.39 -0.17 -24.82
CA ILE A 768 45.50 -0.61 -25.88
C ILE A 768 45.84 0.16 -27.14
N THR A 769 46.12 -0.56 -28.21
CA THR A 769 46.43 0.04 -29.51
C THR A 769 45.19 0.29 -30.35
N THR A 770 45.31 1.10 -31.39
CA THR A 770 44.25 1.37 -32.38
C THR A 770 43.78 0.11 -33.10
N GLU A 771 44.59 -0.93 -33.22
CA GLU A 771 44.25 -2.24 -33.79
C GLU A 771 43.69 -3.23 -32.74
N GLY A 772 43.40 -2.78 -31.52
CA GLY A 772 42.85 -3.64 -30.47
C GLY A 772 43.86 -4.57 -29.79
N ILE A 773 45.16 -4.40 -30.01
CA ILE A 773 46.21 -5.15 -29.32
C ILE A 773 46.32 -4.62 -27.90
N ILE A 774 46.26 -5.50 -26.92
CA ILE A 774 46.33 -5.17 -25.50
C ILE A 774 47.63 -5.75 -24.93
N ILE A 775 48.44 -4.91 -24.31
CA ILE A 775 49.59 -5.32 -23.51
C ILE A 775 49.34 -4.95 -22.03
N ARG A 776 49.67 -5.85 -21.13
CA ARG A 776 49.62 -5.66 -19.69
C ARG A 776 51.02 -5.54 -19.13
N ILE A 777 51.30 -4.46 -18.40
CA ILE A 777 52.64 -4.13 -17.90
C ILE A 777 52.51 -3.85 -16.40
N ALA A 778 53.46 -4.40 -15.59
CA ALA A 778 53.55 -4.03 -14.19
C ALA A 778 54.13 -2.60 -14.09
N CYS A 779 53.56 -1.76 -13.24
CA CYS A 779 54.06 -0.39 -13.05
C CYS A 779 55.51 -0.40 -12.51
N ALA A 780 55.92 -1.42 -11.75
CA ALA A 780 57.30 -1.61 -11.30
C ALA A 780 58.31 -1.66 -12.45
N ASP A 781 57.92 -2.18 -13.62
CA ASP A 781 58.80 -2.30 -14.80
C ASP A 781 58.92 -0.99 -15.58
N ILE A 782 58.15 0.05 -15.24
CA ILE A 782 58.18 1.36 -15.89
C ILE A 782 59.07 2.31 -15.10
N SER A 783 60.12 2.85 -15.74
CA SER A 783 61.08 3.73 -15.09
C SER A 783 60.48 4.99 -14.50
N ILE A 784 60.88 5.36 -13.28
CA ILE A 784 60.57 6.66 -12.68
C ILE A 784 61.55 7.67 -13.23
N LEU A 785 61.06 8.69 -13.91
CA LEU A 785 61.84 9.71 -14.57
C LEU A 785 61.32 11.11 -14.23
N GLY A 786 62.20 12.06 -14.28
CA GLY A 786 61.87 13.46 -14.03
C GLY A 786 60.89 14.02 -15.04
N ARG A 787 60.29 15.12 -14.67
CA ARG A 787 59.12 15.74 -15.32
C ARG A 787 59.35 16.05 -16.79
N ILE A 788 60.54 16.56 -17.19
CA ILE A 788 60.88 17.03 -18.55
C ILE A 788 61.62 15.94 -19.29
N THR A 789 61.10 14.74 -19.41
CA THR A 789 61.70 13.63 -20.18
C THR A 789 60.73 13.02 -21.15
N SER A 790 61.19 12.31 -22.17
CA SER A 790 60.36 11.67 -23.21
C SER A 790 59.92 10.25 -22.87
N GLY A 791 60.30 9.74 -21.68
CA GLY A 791 59.95 8.39 -21.25
C GLY A 791 60.78 7.28 -21.91
N VAL A 792 60.37 6.04 -21.62
CA VAL A 792 60.93 4.81 -22.18
C VAL A 792 59.89 4.11 -23.07
N LYS A 793 60.35 3.20 -23.90
CA LYS A 793 59.46 2.43 -24.78
C LYS A 793 58.73 1.38 -23.96
N LEU A 794 57.36 1.46 -23.96
CA LEU A 794 56.48 0.58 -23.25
C LEU A 794 55.93 -0.56 -24.12
N ILE A 795 55.71 -0.27 -25.41
CA ILE A 795 55.18 -1.23 -26.38
C ILE A 795 55.90 -1.07 -27.73
N ASN A 796 56.12 -2.18 -28.44
CA ASN A 796 56.55 -2.16 -29.82
C ASN A 796 55.34 -2.07 -30.74
N LEU A 797 55.23 -0.97 -31.47
CA LEU A 797 54.15 -0.72 -32.42
C LEU A 797 54.63 -0.99 -33.86
N THR A 798 53.75 -1.54 -34.70
CA THR A 798 53.93 -1.62 -36.14
C THR A 798 53.72 -0.25 -36.80
N GLU A 799 54.20 -0.06 -38.00
CA GLU A 799 54.14 1.22 -38.73
C GLU A 799 52.65 1.59 -38.97
N GLY A 800 52.27 2.81 -38.58
CA GLY A 800 50.87 3.29 -38.67
C GLY A 800 49.96 2.98 -37.46
N VAL A 801 50.42 2.17 -36.51
CA VAL A 801 49.63 1.82 -35.29
C VAL A 801 50.04 2.73 -34.15
N THR A 802 49.07 3.26 -33.40
CA THR A 802 49.28 4.09 -32.21
C THR A 802 48.64 3.50 -30.98
N VAL A 803 49.04 3.94 -29.78
CA VAL A 803 48.35 3.63 -28.56
C VAL A 803 47.07 4.47 -28.51
N ALA A 804 45.94 3.83 -28.32
CA ALA A 804 44.60 4.45 -28.26
C ALA A 804 44.19 4.82 -26.83
N SER A 805 44.54 3.97 -25.84
CA SER A 805 44.09 4.16 -24.46
C SER A 805 45.04 3.51 -23.44
N VAL A 806 45.06 4.02 -22.20
CA VAL A 806 45.72 3.44 -21.04
C VAL A 806 44.73 3.23 -19.89
N ALA A 807 44.61 2.02 -19.40
CA ALA A 807 43.78 1.66 -18.29
C ALA A 807 44.55 1.10 -17.10
N LYS A 808 44.19 1.45 -15.87
CA LYS A 808 44.79 0.90 -14.65
C LYS A 808 44.01 -0.36 -14.27
N VAL A 809 44.71 -1.46 -13.97
CA VAL A 809 44.11 -2.67 -13.41
C VAL A 809 44.00 -2.50 -11.90
N ARG A 810 42.81 -2.64 -11.35
CA ARG A 810 42.54 -2.44 -9.92
C ARG A 810 43.12 -3.57 -9.06
N ASP A 811 43.68 -3.21 -7.89
CA ASP A 811 44.41 -4.08 -6.98
C ASP A 811 43.52 -5.05 -6.19
N LYS A 812 44.18 -6.11 -5.66
CA LYS A 812 43.53 -7.11 -4.78
C LYS A 812 43.22 -6.57 -3.39
N GLU A 813 43.88 -5.54 -2.89
CA GLU A 813 43.78 -5.03 -1.53
C GLU A 813 42.53 -4.18 -1.25
N GLU A 814 41.87 -3.60 -2.26
CA GLU A 814 40.57 -2.99 -2.09
C GLU A 814 39.47 -4.04 -1.79
N LYS A 815 39.78 -5.35 -1.88
CA LYS A 815 38.88 -6.46 -1.52
C LYS A 815 38.76 -6.66 -0.01
N ASP A 816 39.84 -6.44 0.73
CA ASP A 816 39.88 -6.81 2.16
C ASP A 816 39.36 -5.71 3.08
N THR A 817 39.52 -4.44 2.73
CA THR A 817 38.97 -3.31 3.51
C THR A 817 37.44 -3.20 3.39
N ASN A 818 36.86 -3.49 2.23
CA ASN A 818 35.39 -3.52 2.07
C ASN A 818 34.76 -4.81 2.62
N ALA A 819 35.47 -5.94 2.63
CA ALA A 819 35.03 -7.19 3.22
C ALA A 819 35.14 -7.16 4.75
N GLN A 820 36.14 -6.49 5.31
CA GLN A 820 36.28 -6.30 6.76
C GLN A 820 35.31 -5.27 7.31
N GLN A 821 34.98 -4.19 6.59
CA GLN A 821 33.91 -3.27 6.98
C GLN A 821 32.50 -3.93 6.90
N ALA A 822 32.23 -4.78 5.90
CA ALA A 822 30.99 -5.55 5.81
C ALA A 822 30.91 -6.65 6.88
N ALA A 823 32.03 -7.23 7.34
CA ALA A 823 32.05 -8.23 8.40
C ALA A 823 31.88 -7.60 9.80
N VAL A 824 32.38 -6.38 10.02
CA VAL A 824 32.18 -5.62 11.27
C VAL A 824 30.73 -5.13 11.41
N GLU A 825 30.07 -4.74 10.30
CA GLU A 825 28.62 -4.35 10.33
C GLU A 825 27.68 -5.56 10.53
N ILE A 826 28.09 -6.79 10.20
CA ILE A 826 27.32 -8.01 10.45
C ILE A 826 27.44 -8.46 11.92
N THR A 827 28.55 -8.18 12.60
CA THR A 827 28.72 -8.46 14.02
C THR A 827 28.02 -7.45 14.92
N ASP A 828 27.95 -6.18 14.54
CA ASP A 828 27.21 -5.15 15.29
C ASP A 828 25.67 -5.28 15.17
N SER A 829 25.15 -5.89 14.09
CA SER A 829 23.73 -6.18 13.96
C SER A 829 23.29 -7.49 14.62
N ALA A 830 24.24 -8.40 14.94
CA ALA A 830 23.94 -9.64 15.66
C ALA A 830 24.03 -9.48 17.19
N GLU A 831 24.78 -8.49 17.69
CA GLU A 831 24.88 -8.24 19.13
C GLU A 831 23.73 -7.38 19.72
N THR A 832 22.88 -6.80 18.89
CA THR A 832 21.69 -6.02 19.32
C THR A 832 20.40 -6.82 19.41
N GLU A 833 20.38 -8.09 18.96
CA GLU A 833 19.19 -8.96 19.05
C GLU A 833 19.26 -10.06 20.13
N GLU A 834 20.35 -10.17 20.90
CA GLU A 834 20.50 -11.22 21.92
C GLU A 834 20.34 -10.75 23.41
N SER A 835 19.78 -9.57 23.68
CA SER A 835 19.62 -9.08 25.06
C SER A 835 18.17 -8.89 25.52
N ASP A 836 17.24 -9.80 25.18
CA ASP A 836 15.95 -9.88 25.87
C ASP A 836 15.41 -11.34 25.86
N GLN A 837 15.95 -12.18 26.71
CA GLN A 837 15.26 -13.37 27.22
C GLN A 837 15.38 -13.43 28.74
N PRO A 838 14.29 -13.62 29.47
CA PRO A 838 14.33 -13.76 30.93
C PRO A 838 14.81 -15.15 31.31
N THR A 839 15.79 -15.17 32.22
CA THR A 839 16.29 -16.36 32.93
C THR A 839 15.22 -16.94 33.83
N ASP A 840 14.74 -18.14 33.53
CA ASP A 840 14.08 -19.00 34.51
C ASP A 840 15.12 -19.98 35.11
N GLN A 841 15.19 -19.94 36.43
CA GLN A 841 16.02 -20.81 37.23
C GLN A 841 15.43 -22.21 37.28
N GLU A 842 16.27 -23.19 36.99
CA GLU A 842 16.07 -24.61 37.34
C GLU A 842 15.95 -24.82 38.84
N THR A 843 14.94 -25.58 39.27
CA THR A 843 15.01 -26.42 40.45
C THR A 843 14.75 -27.85 40.06
N GLN A 844 15.80 -28.65 40.25
CA GLN A 844 15.76 -30.10 40.26
C GLN A 844 14.88 -30.56 41.45
N ASP A 845 14.03 -31.56 41.22
CA ASP A 845 13.91 -32.65 42.17
C ASP A 845 13.43 -33.94 41.52
N GLU A 846 14.13 -34.99 41.93
CA GLU A 846 13.98 -36.40 41.59
C GLU A 846 12.64 -36.95 42.11
N ASN A 847 11.96 -37.86 41.48
CA ASN A 847 11.85 -39.28 41.84
C ASN A 847 10.72 -40.03 41.11
N ARG A 848 11.13 -41.16 40.52
CA ARG A 848 10.53 -42.52 40.51
C ARG A 848 8.99 -42.71 40.49
N GLY A 849 8.59 -43.58 39.57
CA GLY A 849 7.85 -44.79 39.93
C GLY A 849 6.68 -45.13 39.06
N GLU A 850 6.90 -46.11 38.22
CA GLU A 850 6.10 -47.32 37.93
C GLU A 850 4.57 -47.22 37.64
N GLU A 851 4.25 -47.84 36.50
CA GLU A 851 3.15 -48.80 36.21
C GLU A 851 1.68 -48.30 36.40
N GLU A 852 0.94 -48.23 35.31
CA GLU A 852 0.08 -49.17 34.54
C GLU A 852 -0.35 -48.56 33.21
#